data_2026fe311a6caef240ca418506c1d260
#
_entry.id   2026fe311a6caef240ca418506c1d260
#
_cell.length_a   1.000
_cell.length_b   1.000
_cell.length_c   1.000
_cell.angle_alpha   90.00
_cell.angle_beta   90.00
_cell.angle_gamma   90.00
#
_symmetry.space_group_name_H-M   'P 1'
#
loop_
_entity.id
_entity.type
_entity.pdbx_description
1 polymer ?
#
loop_
_entity_poly.entity_id
_entity_poly.type
_entity_poly.pdbx_seq_one_letter_code
_entity_poly.pdbx_strand_id
1 'polypeptide(L)'
;MKKRIFMLAVLILSGLQFAVAAIDEQLRALITTSDDIEVTEVTNDEANPWTVADGMASSTVGKIYKDVSSTITIKFRAKGRTTITHDYTFDPYSSYDYRKVYIDGVEEVSSYNAAKTKTSSILVSMLDEGEHELKFIHKHYTYTSNSYSQVFSVGNICIKSVESQYMTINLSAPGTLGNEALSHVNTLPEMHYLRLSGKMNAADWNDISKMTGLMVIDMTNADIETIPASAFTNTAIRFVDLPTKLKTIGDNAFDNRYLTGPLVLPEGLDSIGKEAFQHNYITEVTIPASVRGIGQAAFYDNQYLQSATLNNNMETIVRSLFNNCKKLAVVHGGKNVKNIVYRAFYGCDSLRSIKDVVPVTIDREAFYNCQKLDSINFSRIKSIGYSSFYQCYSLKEADLTTLTSIDNSSFIACTGLKKVTFGNDITTIKSNAFYLCHALEEVVLGSSINSLESNCFYSDQNKLKRVYITAPAPPAVGSAPFYSPTSITLYVPEYAMVSYKLDNYWSKFTKVEPNPNQPDKVNLYKKLELTSNARIPNSPDIYLGYGSALIVNGNNPQAFGSYKQRMDKDDSYTSSLISRCNAITSAASTIQYYFDATSGSGYWHYVCMPFDVKRSAIAPLSNVGIAVRYYDSESRATNGASGNWKDVPADSVLHMGKGYIFRTSSSAFVEFPATEETHNAIFRSEAVSAPLVQYAAVESANAGWNFVGNPYPCYYDIYYMDFAAPITVWSISNRTYSAYSAADDEFVLMPSQAFFVQKPELVDAITFQPVGRQINKTIDHSALAMRRAARSQQVHRK
;
A
#
# COMPACT_ATOMS: atom_id res chain seq x y z
N MET A 1 52.93 48.95 43.67
CA MET A 1 52.68 48.22 42.44
C MET A 1 51.23 47.71 42.29
N LYS A 2 50.63 47.05 43.28
CA LYS A 2 49.26 46.52 43.20
C LYS A 2 48.14 47.55 42.95
N LYS A 3 48.28 48.81 43.53
CA LYS A 3 47.29 49.88 43.29
C LYS A 3 47.31 50.47 41.84
N ARG A 4 48.48 50.48 41.20
CA ARG A 4 48.63 50.97 39.80
C ARG A 4 48.10 49.96 38.76
N ILE A 5 48.24 48.67 39.02
CA ILE A 5 47.71 47.58 38.16
C ILE A 5 46.21 47.57 38.25
N PHE A 6 45.62 47.80 39.46
CA PHE A 6 44.12 47.85 39.62
C PHE A 6 43.50 49.06 38.91
N MET A 7 44.22 50.25 38.96
CA MET A 7 43.74 51.45 38.26
C MET A 7 43.90 51.35 36.74
N LEU A 8 44.90 50.64 36.24
CA LEU A 8 45.10 50.39 34.83
C LEU A 8 44.07 49.35 34.31
N ALA A 9 43.74 48.34 35.13
CA ALA A 9 42.69 47.33 34.81
C ALA A 9 41.29 47.95 34.81
N VAL A 10 40.99 48.89 35.72
CA VAL A 10 39.68 49.59 35.76
C VAL A 10 39.60 50.61 34.61
N LEU A 11 40.69 51.27 34.18
CA LEU A 11 40.69 52.13 32.99
C LEU A 11 40.58 51.35 31.68
N ILE A 12 41.14 50.16 31.60
CA ILE A 12 41.03 49.31 30.43
C ILE A 12 39.59 48.72 30.37
N LEU A 13 39.02 48.28 31.48
CA LEU A 13 37.63 47.78 31.56
C LEU A 13 36.61 48.92 31.32
N SER A 14 36.82 50.14 31.85
CA SER A 14 35.95 51.29 31.59
C SER A 14 36.08 51.77 30.12
N GLY A 15 37.29 51.76 29.58
CA GLY A 15 37.53 52.09 28.17
C GLY A 15 36.91 51.10 27.20
N LEU A 16 36.93 49.78 27.54
CA LEU A 16 36.24 48.74 26.78
C LEU A 16 34.69 48.85 26.88
N GLN A 17 34.14 49.17 28.06
CA GLN A 17 32.72 49.42 28.22
C GLN A 17 32.23 50.64 27.41
N PHE A 18 33.01 51.76 27.47
CA PHE A 18 32.71 52.97 26.67
C PHE A 18 32.84 52.70 25.15
N ALA A 19 33.78 51.88 24.71
CA ALA A 19 33.95 51.51 23.30
C ALA A 19 32.83 50.61 22.81
N VAL A 20 32.41 49.64 23.64
CA VAL A 20 31.28 48.74 23.33
C VAL A 20 29.96 49.52 23.25
N ALA A 21 29.67 50.39 24.24
CA ALA A 21 28.49 51.24 24.21
C ALA A 21 28.42 52.19 22.99
N ALA A 22 29.58 52.78 22.62
CA ALA A 22 29.66 53.66 21.44
C ALA A 22 29.50 52.88 20.12
N ILE A 23 29.94 51.64 20.04
CA ILE A 23 29.77 50.76 18.87
C ILE A 23 28.30 50.30 18.77
N ASP A 24 27.64 50.02 19.87
CA ASP A 24 26.22 49.65 19.86
C ASP A 24 25.33 50.80 19.37
N GLU A 25 25.61 52.05 19.75
CA GLU A 25 24.95 53.23 19.21
C GLU A 25 25.21 53.39 17.69
N GLN A 26 26.42 53.15 17.23
CA GLN A 26 26.76 53.19 15.79
C GLN A 26 26.06 52.11 14.99
N LEU A 27 26.01 50.89 15.52
CA LEU A 27 25.25 49.81 14.92
C LEU A 27 23.75 50.12 14.84
N ARG A 28 23.20 50.70 15.91
CA ARG A 28 21.80 51.10 15.98
C ARG A 28 21.47 52.15 14.93
N ALA A 29 22.37 53.07 14.63
CA ALA A 29 22.24 54.12 13.60
C ALA A 29 22.15 53.53 12.17
N LEU A 30 22.51 52.25 11.95
CA LEU A 30 22.36 51.56 10.68
C LEU A 30 20.97 50.98 10.48
N ILE A 31 20.11 51.02 11.50
CA ILE A 31 18.81 50.36 11.52
C ILE A 31 17.69 51.41 11.36
N THR A 32 16.79 51.22 10.41
CA THR A 32 15.55 51.95 10.26
C THR A 32 14.33 51.02 10.40
N THR A 33 13.25 51.53 11.01
CA THR A 33 12.03 50.75 11.24
C THR A 33 10.80 51.50 10.76
N SER A 34 9.67 50.79 10.56
CA SER A 34 8.33 51.40 10.50
C SER A 34 7.84 51.75 11.91
N ASP A 35 6.82 52.61 12.03
CA ASP A 35 6.34 53.09 13.33
C ASP A 35 5.77 51.97 14.25
N ASP A 36 5.42 50.85 13.69
CA ASP A 36 4.90 49.66 14.39
C ASP A 36 5.99 48.65 14.81
N ILE A 37 7.26 48.99 14.57
CA ILE A 37 8.39 48.12 14.91
C ILE A 37 9.36 48.87 15.83
N GLU A 38 9.58 48.30 17.01
CA GLU A 38 10.50 48.84 18.02
C GLU A 38 11.78 47.98 18.10
N VAL A 39 12.97 48.56 17.90
CA VAL A 39 14.21 47.92 18.19
C VAL A 39 14.52 48.02 19.69
N THR A 40 14.53 46.88 20.36
CA THR A 40 14.72 46.82 21.83
C THR A 40 16.17 46.66 22.26
N GLU A 41 17.01 46.01 21.47
CA GLU A 41 18.42 45.77 21.80
C GLU A 41 19.28 45.60 20.52
N VAL A 42 20.49 46.09 20.54
CA VAL A 42 21.51 45.83 19.51
C VAL A 42 22.78 45.45 20.21
N THR A 43 23.31 44.23 19.97
CA THR A 43 24.52 43.72 20.58
C THR A 43 25.56 43.33 19.55
N ASN A 44 26.83 43.61 19.85
CA ASN A 44 28.01 43.27 19.09
C ASN A 44 28.70 42.04 19.74
N ASP A 45 29.40 41.24 18.96
CA ASP A 45 30.20 40.14 19.49
C ASP A 45 31.40 40.68 20.31
N GLU A 46 31.44 40.33 21.59
CA GLU A 46 32.50 40.78 22.51
C GLU A 46 33.86 40.15 22.16
N ALA A 47 33.86 38.94 21.64
CA ALA A 47 35.10 38.21 21.32
C ALA A 47 35.67 38.59 19.94
N ASN A 48 34.82 38.89 18.99
CA ASN A 48 35.19 39.23 17.61
C ASN A 48 34.29 40.40 17.12
N PRO A 49 34.53 41.61 17.62
CA PRO A 49 33.57 42.72 17.41
C PRO A 49 33.59 43.20 15.96
N TRP A 50 32.44 43.63 15.49
CA TRP A 50 32.26 44.35 14.23
C TRP A 50 32.60 45.80 14.41
N THR A 51 33.17 46.39 13.40
CA THR A 51 33.50 47.84 13.38
C THR A 51 32.57 48.54 12.38
N VAL A 52 32.14 49.75 12.72
CA VAL A 52 31.28 50.55 11.85
C VAL A 52 32.10 51.64 11.15
N ALA A 53 32.06 51.64 9.81
CA ALA A 53 32.65 52.68 8.98
C ALA A 53 31.83 52.83 7.68
N ASP A 54 31.76 54.03 7.15
CA ASP A 54 31.09 54.38 5.87
C ASP A 54 29.66 53.82 5.74
N GLY A 55 28.88 53.81 6.85
CA GLY A 55 27.51 53.33 6.88
C GLY A 55 27.35 51.80 6.81
N MET A 56 28.45 51.07 7.10
CA MET A 56 28.45 49.60 7.14
C MET A 56 29.13 49.12 8.42
N ALA A 57 28.57 48.09 9.03
CA ALA A 57 29.25 47.31 10.06
C ALA A 57 30.04 46.17 9.39
N SER A 58 31.30 46.01 9.73
CA SER A 58 32.19 45.05 9.12
C SER A 58 32.82 44.12 10.15
N SER A 59 32.72 42.84 9.95
CA SER A 59 33.46 41.83 10.69
C SER A 59 34.71 41.44 9.90
N THR A 60 35.89 41.56 10.56
CA THR A 60 37.17 41.13 10.01
C THR A 60 37.68 39.99 10.84
N VAL A 61 37.65 38.77 10.31
CA VAL A 61 38.23 37.62 10.96
C VAL A 61 39.70 37.50 10.52
N GLY A 62 40.62 37.71 11.48
CA GLY A 62 42.05 37.63 11.26
C GLY A 62 42.60 36.19 11.31
N LYS A 63 43.93 36.05 11.27
CA LYS A 63 44.68 34.77 11.34
C LYS A 63 44.33 33.95 12.59
N ILE A 64 43.47 32.95 12.50
CA ILE A 64 43.16 32.06 13.61
C ILE A 64 43.07 30.59 13.12
N TYR A 65 43.70 29.69 13.88
CA TYR A 65 43.68 28.24 13.62
C TYR A 65 42.48 27.53 14.28
N LYS A 66 41.34 28.18 14.42
CA LYS A 66 40.12 27.66 15.03
C LYS A 66 38.89 28.16 14.30
N ASP A 67 37.84 27.42 14.37
CA ASP A 67 36.52 27.88 13.91
C ASP A 67 36.15 29.15 14.68
N VAL A 68 35.85 30.23 13.97
CA VAL A 68 35.52 31.53 14.58
C VAL A 68 34.20 32.00 13.96
N SER A 69 33.37 32.56 14.80
CA SER A 69 32.20 33.32 14.37
C SER A 69 32.22 34.71 14.99
N SER A 70 31.70 35.66 14.26
CA SER A 70 31.45 37.02 14.74
C SER A 70 29.99 37.36 14.46
N THR A 71 29.28 37.88 15.45
CA THR A 71 27.80 38.03 15.38
C THR A 71 27.37 39.44 15.73
N ILE A 72 26.46 40.01 14.94
CA ILE A 72 25.57 41.12 15.35
C ILE A 72 24.23 40.55 15.69
N THR A 73 23.68 40.91 16.83
CA THR A 73 22.33 40.56 17.24
C THR A 73 21.49 41.82 17.38
N ILE A 74 20.29 41.84 16.76
CA ILE A 74 19.31 42.91 16.82
C ILE A 74 18.02 42.29 17.37
N LYS A 75 17.54 42.76 18.52
CA LYS A 75 16.24 42.41 19.06
C LYS A 75 15.22 43.51 18.72
N PHE A 76 14.05 43.11 18.31
CA PHE A 76 13.00 44.02 17.93
C PHE A 76 11.60 43.44 18.23
N ARG A 77 10.62 44.27 18.44
CA ARG A 77 9.23 43.86 18.58
C ARG A 77 8.51 44.02 17.27
N ALA A 78 7.82 43.00 16.85
CA ALA A 78 7.03 42.96 15.63
C ALA A 78 5.81 42.07 15.78
N LYS A 79 4.89 42.15 14.83
CA LYS A 79 3.74 41.25 14.66
C LYS A 79 3.37 41.13 13.19
N GLY A 80 3.09 39.95 12.74
CA GLY A 80 2.69 39.65 11.38
C GLY A 80 3.83 39.62 10.38
N ARG A 81 3.53 39.88 9.12
CA ARG A 81 4.52 39.87 8.04
C ARG A 81 5.47 41.03 8.17
N THR A 82 6.73 40.74 8.31
CA THR A 82 7.80 41.73 8.49
C THR A 82 8.86 41.55 7.40
N THR A 83 9.31 42.67 6.80
CA THR A 83 10.43 42.70 5.85
C THR A 83 11.67 43.18 6.53
N ILE A 84 12.79 42.54 6.21
CA ILE A 84 14.13 42.94 6.64
C ILE A 84 14.97 43.12 5.39
N THR A 85 15.26 44.36 5.04
CA THR A 85 16.17 44.70 3.94
C THR A 85 17.53 45.10 4.51
N HIS A 86 18.58 44.72 3.85
CA HIS A 86 19.94 45.14 4.22
C HIS A 86 20.85 45.12 3.03
N ASP A 87 21.82 46.02 3.02
CA ASP A 87 22.96 45.96 2.10
C ASP A 87 24.07 45.12 2.69
N TYR A 88 24.82 44.40 1.85
CA TYR A 88 25.98 43.64 2.30
C TYR A 88 27.10 43.62 1.26
N THR A 89 28.31 43.39 1.75
CA THR A 89 29.44 42.90 0.94
C THR A 89 30.02 41.67 1.61
N PHE A 90 30.48 40.70 0.82
CA PHE A 90 31.09 39.50 1.34
C PHE A 90 32.25 39.08 0.43
N ASP A 91 33.44 39.05 0.96
CA ASP A 91 34.66 38.61 0.27
C ASP A 91 35.26 37.38 0.98
N PRO A 92 34.70 36.16 0.70
CA PRO A 92 35.23 34.93 1.27
C PRO A 92 36.56 34.56 0.61
N TYR A 93 37.47 33.99 1.36
CA TYR A 93 38.71 33.41 0.84
C TYR A 93 38.50 32.03 0.25
N SER A 94 37.57 31.27 0.83
CA SER A 94 37.32 29.88 0.46
C SER A 94 35.85 29.49 0.62
N SER A 95 35.49 28.30 0.11
CA SER A 95 34.17 27.70 0.34
C SER A 95 33.87 27.33 1.80
N TYR A 96 34.79 27.57 2.71
CA TYR A 96 34.62 27.36 4.16
C TYR A 96 34.22 28.63 4.91
N ASP A 97 34.09 29.74 4.23
CA ASP A 97 33.63 31.01 4.78
C ASP A 97 32.18 31.23 4.45
N TYR A 98 31.37 31.51 5.47
CA TYR A 98 29.94 31.70 5.32
C TYR A 98 29.47 33.01 5.93
N ARG A 99 28.64 33.73 5.21
CA ARG A 99 27.69 34.67 5.81
C ARG A 99 26.38 33.94 6.13
N LYS A 100 25.86 34.16 7.31
CA LYS A 100 24.59 33.61 7.72
C LYS A 100 23.67 34.69 8.30
N VAL A 101 22.39 34.59 8.05
CA VAL A 101 21.35 35.42 8.64
C VAL A 101 20.33 34.54 9.28
N TYR A 102 19.99 34.80 10.52
CA TYR A 102 19.00 34.09 11.29
C TYR A 102 17.93 35.05 11.78
N ILE A 103 16.67 34.56 11.81
CA ILE A 103 15.54 35.18 12.49
C ILE A 103 15.02 34.15 13.49
N ASP A 104 14.97 34.51 14.78
CA ASP A 104 14.54 33.61 15.88
C ASP A 104 15.23 32.24 15.85
N GLY A 105 16.50 32.21 15.53
CA GLY A 105 17.28 31.00 15.42
C GLY A 105 17.07 30.18 14.15
N VAL A 106 16.17 30.58 13.25
CA VAL A 106 15.95 29.97 11.94
C VAL A 106 16.93 30.56 10.93
N GLU A 107 17.69 29.71 10.22
CA GLU A 107 18.64 30.15 9.18
C GLU A 107 17.90 30.58 7.91
N GLU A 108 17.84 31.88 7.66
CA GLU A 108 17.23 32.48 6.47
C GLU A 108 18.19 32.54 5.28
N VAL A 109 19.48 32.74 5.57
CA VAL A 109 20.52 32.82 4.56
C VAL A 109 21.78 32.08 5.04
N SER A 110 22.31 31.22 4.17
CA SER A 110 23.67 30.68 4.30
C SER A 110 24.35 30.74 2.94
N SER A 111 25.40 31.49 2.81
CA SER A 111 26.10 31.68 1.55
C SER A 111 27.60 31.82 1.71
N TYR A 112 28.34 31.14 0.83
CA TYR A 112 29.80 31.33 0.61
C TYR A 112 30.08 32.10 -0.69
N ASN A 113 29.06 32.52 -1.43
CA ASN A 113 29.27 33.26 -2.67
C ASN A 113 29.77 34.66 -2.40
N ALA A 114 30.85 35.02 -3.10
CA ALA A 114 31.40 36.35 -3.02
C ALA A 114 30.44 37.44 -3.54
N ALA A 115 30.36 38.55 -2.79
CA ALA A 115 29.67 39.77 -3.17
C ALA A 115 30.57 40.96 -2.89
N LYS A 116 31.62 41.15 -3.75
CA LYS A 116 32.65 42.19 -3.58
C LYS A 116 32.11 43.60 -3.75
N THR A 117 31.00 43.75 -4.42
CA THR A 117 30.23 45.00 -4.54
C THR A 117 29.04 44.97 -3.61
N LYS A 118 28.63 46.17 -3.16
CA LYS A 118 27.46 46.32 -2.31
C LYS A 118 26.22 45.71 -2.97
N THR A 119 25.61 44.75 -2.33
CA THR A 119 24.43 44.00 -2.80
C THR A 119 23.33 44.12 -1.76
N SER A 120 22.08 44.40 -2.22
CA SER A 120 20.92 44.44 -1.33
C SER A 120 20.26 43.08 -1.23
N SER A 121 19.79 42.74 -0.04
CA SER A 121 19.05 41.54 0.28
C SER A 121 17.71 41.91 0.90
N ILE A 122 16.64 41.17 0.55
CA ILE A 122 15.32 41.34 1.11
C ILE A 122 14.91 40.00 1.71
N LEU A 123 14.52 40.01 2.99
CA LEU A 123 13.93 38.88 3.71
C LEU A 123 12.49 39.28 4.07
N VAL A 124 11.57 38.29 3.98
CA VAL A 124 10.19 38.47 4.43
C VAL A 124 9.84 37.33 5.33
N SER A 125 9.48 37.59 6.57
CA SER A 125 9.12 36.58 7.55
C SER A 125 7.75 36.86 8.18
N MET A 126 7.06 35.81 8.61
CA MET A 126 5.86 35.90 9.44
C MET A 126 6.30 35.76 10.88
N LEU A 127 6.03 36.79 11.68
CA LEU A 127 6.43 36.84 13.08
C LEU A 127 5.20 36.88 13.98
N ASP A 128 5.26 36.17 15.10
CA ASP A 128 4.24 36.25 16.14
C ASP A 128 4.30 37.61 16.84
N GLU A 129 3.33 37.92 17.70
CA GLU A 129 3.40 39.12 18.49
C GLU A 129 4.41 38.95 19.63
N GLY A 130 5.47 39.73 19.58
CA GLY A 130 6.50 39.64 20.61
C GLY A 130 7.84 40.21 20.25
N GLU A 131 8.86 39.88 21.03
CA GLU A 131 10.26 40.21 20.78
C GLU A 131 10.90 39.15 19.90
N HIS A 132 11.58 39.59 18.84
CA HIS A 132 12.26 38.75 17.84
C HIS A 132 13.73 39.07 17.78
N GLU A 133 14.51 38.12 17.30
CA GLU A 133 15.97 38.21 17.23
C GLU A 133 16.47 38.03 15.79
N LEU A 134 17.11 39.08 15.25
CA LEU A 134 17.82 39.01 13.95
C LEU A 134 19.32 38.90 14.22
N LYS A 135 19.98 37.90 13.62
CA LYS A 135 21.42 37.72 13.72
C LYS A 135 22.09 37.74 12.36
N PHE A 136 23.13 38.53 12.23
CA PHE A 136 24.10 38.46 11.14
C PHE A 136 25.37 37.80 11.66
N ILE A 137 25.78 36.70 11.04
CA ILE A 137 26.91 35.89 11.47
C ILE A 137 27.93 35.75 10.35
N HIS A 138 29.14 36.14 10.63
CA HIS A 138 30.29 35.80 9.82
C HIS A 138 30.97 34.57 10.44
N LYS A 139 30.98 33.44 9.72
CA LYS A 139 31.53 32.16 10.20
C LYS A 139 32.66 31.71 9.31
N HIS A 140 33.79 31.43 9.92
CA HIS A 140 34.99 30.92 9.28
C HIS A 140 35.38 29.55 9.84
N TYR A 141 35.69 28.61 8.93
CA TYR A 141 36.17 27.27 9.25
C TYR A 141 37.62 27.13 8.79
N THR A 142 38.59 26.79 9.72
CA THR A 142 40.00 26.74 9.44
C THR A 142 40.43 25.49 8.69
N TYR A 143 41.07 25.73 7.51
CA TYR A 143 41.90 24.69 6.86
C TYR A 143 43.18 25.20 6.21
N THR A 144 43.57 26.49 6.29
CA THR A 144 44.77 26.98 5.61
C THR A 144 45.59 27.98 6.42
N SER A 145 46.91 27.91 6.24
CA SER A 145 47.96 28.74 6.87
C SER A 145 48.17 30.13 6.27
N ASN A 146 47.22 30.65 5.44
CA ASN A 146 47.43 31.89 4.72
C ASN A 146 46.82 33.12 5.37
N SER A 147 47.50 34.27 5.24
CA SER A 147 47.32 35.52 5.94
C SER A 147 46.37 36.51 5.24
N TYR A 148 45.17 36.11 4.91
CA TYR A 148 44.19 37.02 4.33
C TYR A 148 43.10 37.34 5.34
N SER A 149 42.72 38.64 5.43
CA SER A 149 41.55 39.07 6.17
C SER A 149 40.29 38.91 5.31
N GLN A 150 39.33 38.22 5.84
CA GLN A 150 38.02 38.05 5.22
C GLN A 150 37.06 39.07 5.81
N VAL A 151 36.17 39.62 4.99
CA VAL A 151 35.28 40.69 5.40
C VAL A 151 33.86 40.37 5.02
N PHE A 152 32.97 40.36 6.01
CA PHE A 152 31.56 40.47 5.80
C PHE A 152 31.07 41.79 6.36
N SER A 153 30.45 42.61 5.52
CA SER A 153 29.88 43.90 5.94
C SER A 153 28.39 43.95 5.72
N VAL A 154 27.65 44.54 6.64
CA VAL A 154 26.20 44.77 6.56
C VAL A 154 25.85 46.20 6.95
N GLY A 155 24.90 46.79 6.26
CA GLY A 155 24.40 48.14 6.55
C GLY A 155 23.03 48.44 5.95
N ASN A 156 22.53 49.60 6.12
CA ASN A 156 21.20 50.02 5.69
C ASN A 156 20.12 48.96 6.07
N ILE A 157 20.17 48.52 7.31
CA ILE A 157 19.23 47.52 7.81
C ILE A 157 17.87 48.21 8.00
N CYS A 158 16.85 47.71 7.32
CA CYS A 158 15.51 48.28 7.40
C CYS A 158 14.51 47.17 7.77
N ILE A 159 13.87 47.31 8.91
CA ILE A 159 12.86 46.38 9.43
C ILE A 159 11.51 47.06 9.38
N LYS A 160 10.60 46.57 8.54
CA LYS A 160 9.27 47.21 8.32
C LYS A 160 8.15 46.19 8.27
N SER A 161 6.99 46.58 8.79
CA SER A 161 5.75 45.83 8.55
C SER A 161 5.41 45.81 7.07
N VAL A 162 5.01 44.66 6.54
CA VAL A 162 4.50 44.54 5.17
C VAL A 162 3.23 45.37 4.99
N GLU A 163 2.37 45.49 6.04
CA GLU A 163 1.12 46.25 6.01
C GLU A 163 1.35 47.72 5.60
N SER A 164 2.43 48.31 6.08
CA SER A 164 2.78 49.72 5.74
C SER A 164 3.38 49.89 4.32
N GLN A 165 3.60 48.79 3.59
CA GLN A 165 4.28 48.82 2.30
C GLN A 165 3.39 48.40 1.12
N TYR A 166 2.14 47.97 1.39
CA TYR A 166 1.25 47.58 0.31
C TYR A 166 0.95 48.69 -0.68
N MET A 167 1.16 48.41 -1.96
CA MET A 167 0.56 49.13 -3.07
C MET A 167 -0.85 48.58 -3.27
N THR A 168 -1.85 49.42 -3.00
CA THR A 168 -3.25 49.03 -3.11
C THR A 168 -3.82 49.43 -4.47
N ILE A 169 -4.28 48.44 -5.24
CA ILE A 169 -4.90 48.63 -6.56
C ILE A 169 -6.32 48.09 -6.52
N ASN A 170 -7.29 48.97 -6.81
CA ASN A 170 -8.69 48.61 -7.01
C ASN A 170 -8.96 48.62 -8.52
N LEU A 171 -9.00 47.49 -9.16
CA LEU A 171 -9.17 47.38 -10.61
C LEU A 171 -10.47 48.07 -11.05
N SER A 172 -10.33 49.11 -11.86
CA SER A 172 -11.43 49.84 -12.45
C SER A 172 -12.17 49.02 -13.51
N ALA A 173 -11.44 48.14 -14.22
CA ALA A 173 -11.97 47.18 -15.18
C ALA A 173 -11.00 45.99 -15.33
N PRO A 174 -11.48 44.81 -15.73
CA PRO A 174 -10.61 43.69 -16.06
C PRO A 174 -9.66 44.02 -17.21
N GLY A 175 -8.35 43.72 -17.03
CA GLY A 175 -7.28 43.98 -18.00
C GLY A 175 -6.55 45.29 -17.81
N THR A 176 -6.77 46.02 -16.70
CA THR A 176 -6.15 47.32 -16.42
C THR A 176 -4.97 47.24 -15.44
N LEU A 177 -4.69 46.10 -14.87
CA LEU A 177 -3.69 45.93 -13.79
C LEU A 177 -2.33 46.49 -14.17
N GLY A 178 -1.79 46.16 -15.33
CA GLY A 178 -0.48 46.61 -15.76
C GLY A 178 -0.37 48.15 -15.82
N ASN A 179 -1.38 48.84 -16.36
CA ASN A 179 -1.40 50.29 -16.43
C ASN A 179 -1.55 50.93 -15.05
N GLU A 180 -2.43 50.38 -14.23
CA GLU A 180 -2.65 50.87 -12.86
C GLU A 180 -1.38 50.67 -12.00
N ALA A 181 -0.71 49.52 -12.11
CA ALA A 181 0.53 49.26 -11.43
C ALA A 181 1.66 50.22 -11.85
N LEU A 182 1.81 50.52 -13.15
CA LEU A 182 2.82 51.44 -13.69
C LEU A 182 2.55 52.90 -13.29
N SER A 183 1.38 53.24 -12.72
CA SER A 183 1.17 54.56 -12.08
C SER A 183 1.87 54.67 -10.72
N HIS A 184 2.29 53.57 -10.13
CA HIS A 184 2.89 53.48 -8.82
C HIS A 184 4.37 53.08 -8.86
N VAL A 185 4.83 52.29 -9.86
CA VAL A 185 6.21 51.86 -10.05
C VAL A 185 6.67 52.19 -11.45
N ASN A 186 8.00 52.28 -11.68
CA ASN A 186 8.51 52.59 -13.02
C ASN A 186 8.44 51.35 -13.95
N THR A 187 8.59 50.18 -13.41
CA THR A 187 8.52 48.91 -14.13
C THR A 187 7.78 47.86 -13.31
N LEU A 188 7.08 46.93 -13.96
CA LEU A 188 6.34 45.84 -13.25
C LEU A 188 7.24 44.99 -12.34
N PRO A 189 8.52 44.65 -12.67
CA PRO A 189 9.42 43.96 -11.76
C PRO A 189 9.69 44.69 -10.42
N GLU A 190 9.50 45.98 -10.32
CA GLU A 190 9.64 46.74 -9.07
C GLU A 190 8.47 46.60 -8.10
N MET A 191 7.35 45.95 -8.51
CA MET A 191 6.22 45.68 -7.65
C MET A 191 6.56 44.57 -6.67
N HIS A 192 6.70 44.90 -5.38
CA HIS A 192 7.06 43.95 -4.34
C HIS A 192 5.91 43.53 -3.42
N TYR A 193 4.98 44.47 -3.12
CA TYR A 193 3.88 44.29 -2.19
C TYR A 193 2.59 44.83 -2.83
N LEU A 194 1.68 43.90 -3.17
CA LEU A 194 0.45 44.25 -3.88
C LEU A 194 -0.78 43.82 -3.08
N ARG A 195 -1.70 44.79 -2.82
CA ARG A 195 -3.06 44.52 -2.38
C ARG A 195 -4.02 44.78 -3.52
N LEU A 196 -4.78 43.75 -3.90
CA LEU A 196 -5.58 43.78 -5.11
C LEU A 196 -7.06 43.54 -4.82
N SER A 197 -7.95 44.34 -5.42
CA SER A 197 -9.40 44.10 -5.45
C SER A 197 -9.96 44.31 -6.86
N GLY A 198 -11.21 43.89 -7.09
CA GLY A 198 -11.86 43.96 -8.40
C GLY A 198 -11.77 42.64 -9.18
N LYS A 199 -12.27 42.69 -10.44
CA LYS A 199 -12.27 41.52 -11.34
C LYS A 199 -11.02 41.48 -12.21
N MET A 200 -10.49 40.30 -12.41
CA MET A 200 -9.37 40.06 -13.29
C MET A 200 -9.74 39.28 -14.56
N ASN A 201 -8.93 39.46 -15.61
CA ASN A 201 -8.97 38.65 -16.81
C ASN A 201 -7.58 38.12 -17.19
N ALA A 202 -7.44 37.49 -18.35
CA ALA A 202 -6.18 36.91 -18.80
C ALA A 202 -5.04 37.94 -18.97
N ALA A 203 -5.36 39.21 -19.29
CA ALA A 203 -4.34 40.23 -19.43
C ALA A 203 -3.73 40.58 -18.06
N ASP A 204 -4.56 40.72 -17.03
CA ASP A 204 -4.09 40.98 -15.67
C ASP A 204 -3.19 39.86 -15.14
N TRP A 205 -3.52 38.59 -15.40
CA TRP A 205 -2.65 37.49 -15.06
C TRP A 205 -1.32 37.50 -15.79
N ASN A 206 -1.32 37.90 -17.07
CA ASN A 206 -0.10 38.11 -17.83
C ASN A 206 0.77 39.23 -17.23
N ASP A 207 0.15 40.28 -16.69
CA ASP A 207 0.88 41.38 -16.01
C ASP A 207 1.41 40.93 -14.65
N ILE A 208 0.69 40.10 -13.86
CA ILE A 208 1.20 39.45 -12.67
C ILE A 208 2.49 38.64 -13.01
N SER A 209 2.48 37.87 -14.09
CA SER A 209 3.64 37.05 -14.50
C SER A 209 4.90 37.88 -14.83
N LYS A 210 4.75 39.18 -15.13
CA LYS A 210 5.87 40.12 -15.36
C LYS A 210 6.36 40.78 -14.08
N MET A 211 5.61 40.71 -12.99
CA MET A 211 5.98 41.24 -11.67
C MET A 211 7.00 40.31 -10.98
N THR A 212 8.17 40.14 -11.55
CA THR A 212 9.19 39.17 -11.09
C THR A 212 9.70 39.46 -9.69
N GLY A 213 9.57 40.70 -9.21
CA GLY A 213 9.91 41.11 -7.85
C GLY A 213 8.78 40.97 -6.83
N LEU A 214 7.57 40.52 -7.24
CA LEU A 214 6.41 40.43 -6.35
C LEU A 214 6.64 39.35 -5.27
N MET A 215 6.70 39.81 -4.00
CA MET A 215 6.97 38.96 -2.85
C MET A 215 5.75 38.71 -1.99
N VAL A 216 4.83 39.67 -1.89
CA VAL A 216 3.60 39.50 -1.12
C VAL A 216 2.43 40.01 -1.94
N ILE A 217 1.37 39.23 -2.01
CA ILE A 217 0.12 39.61 -2.62
C ILE A 217 -1.07 39.32 -1.71
N ASP A 218 -1.91 40.34 -1.46
CA ASP A 218 -3.19 40.19 -0.79
C ASP A 218 -4.29 40.34 -1.83
N MET A 219 -5.00 39.26 -2.11
CA MET A 219 -6.13 39.18 -3.04
C MET A 219 -7.45 38.87 -2.29
N THR A 220 -7.49 39.01 -0.97
CA THR A 220 -8.64 38.62 -0.14
C THR A 220 -9.96 39.21 -0.66
N ASN A 221 -9.91 40.47 -1.11
CA ASN A 221 -11.07 41.23 -1.62
C ASN A 221 -11.20 41.21 -3.16
N ALA A 222 -10.37 40.45 -3.86
CA ALA A 222 -10.48 40.31 -5.31
C ALA A 222 -11.65 39.38 -5.70
N ASP A 223 -12.38 39.78 -6.75
CA ASP A 223 -13.51 38.98 -7.29
C ASP A 223 -12.99 37.92 -8.27
N ILE A 224 -12.28 36.94 -7.72
CA ILE A 224 -11.55 35.88 -8.45
C ILE A 224 -12.05 34.51 -7.98
N GLU A 225 -12.60 33.73 -8.89
CA GLU A 225 -12.99 32.34 -8.65
C GLU A 225 -11.92 31.33 -9.11
N THR A 226 -11.02 31.72 -10.01
CA THR A 226 -10.00 30.86 -10.58
C THR A 226 -8.64 31.54 -10.66
N ILE A 227 -7.63 30.96 -10.07
CA ILE A 227 -6.22 31.27 -10.33
C ILE A 227 -5.76 30.34 -11.48
N PRO A 228 -5.33 30.88 -12.62
CA PRO A 228 -4.97 30.08 -13.78
C PRO A 228 -3.69 29.28 -13.56
N ALA A 229 -3.43 28.33 -14.48
CA ALA A 229 -2.19 27.58 -14.47
C ALA A 229 -0.97 28.50 -14.59
N SER A 230 0.08 28.18 -13.83
CA SER A 230 1.37 28.91 -13.83
C SER A 230 1.29 30.40 -13.49
N ALA A 231 0.22 30.88 -12.84
CA ALA A 231 -0.04 32.28 -12.58
C ALA A 231 1.12 33.02 -11.89
N PHE A 232 1.81 32.37 -10.97
CA PHE A 232 2.86 32.95 -10.15
C PHE A 232 4.25 32.32 -10.35
N THR A 233 4.43 31.49 -11.37
CA THR A 233 5.70 30.75 -11.59
C THR A 233 6.92 31.68 -11.77
N ASN A 234 6.72 32.84 -12.35
CA ASN A 234 7.81 33.80 -12.60
C ASN A 234 7.97 34.84 -11.51
N THR A 235 7.19 34.81 -10.44
CA THR A 235 7.23 35.76 -9.34
C THR A 235 8.13 35.29 -8.21
N ALA A 236 8.46 36.18 -7.27
CA ALA A 236 9.22 35.88 -6.05
C ALA A 236 8.30 35.74 -4.83
N ILE A 237 7.02 35.34 -5.01
CA ILE A 237 6.00 35.33 -3.95
C ILE A 237 6.41 34.42 -2.79
N ARG A 238 6.47 35.06 -1.62
CA ARG A 238 6.72 34.41 -0.32
C ARG A 238 5.42 34.22 0.49
N PHE A 239 4.50 35.18 0.38
CA PHE A 239 3.20 35.13 1.06
C PHE A 239 2.06 35.52 0.11
N VAL A 240 0.96 34.78 0.24
CA VAL A 240 -0.26 35.04 -0.54
C VAL A 240 -1.47 34.99 0.37
N ASP A 241 -2.33 36.01 0.29
CA ASP A 241 -3.68 35.96 0.82
C ASP A 241 -4.65 35.72 -0.33
N LEU A 242 -5.24 34.52 -0.32
CA LEU A 242 -6.07 34.04 -1.42
C LEU A 242 -7.48 34.69 -1.41
N PRO A 243 -8.12 34.84 -2.57
CA PRO A 243 -9.48 35.39 -2.67
C PRO A 243 -10.49 34.54 -1.89
N THR A 244 -11.39 35.19 -1.15
CA THR A 244 -12.45 34.50 -0.39
C THR A 244 -13.44 33.72 -1.27
N LYS A 245 -13.60 34.14 -2.54
CA LYS A 245 -14.48 33.52 -3.54
C LYS A 245 -13.80 32.41 -4.36
N LEU A 246 -12.52 32.10 -4.10
CA LEU A 246 -11.72 31.18 -4.90
C LEU A 246 -12.32 29.77 -4.91
N LYS A 247 -12.49 29.21 -6.11
CA LYS A 247 -12.98 27.85 -6.36
C LYS A 247 -11.89 26.94 -6.89
N THR A 248 -11.00 27.46 -7.73
CA THR A 248 -10.01 26.63 -8.43
C THR A 248 -8.64 27.28 -8.41
N ILE A 249 -7.63 26.48 -8.08
CA ILE A 249 -6.20 26.78 -8.25
C ILE A 249 -5.68 25.91 -9.38
N GLY A 250 -5.15 26.53 -10.43
CA GLY A 250 -4.68 25.85 -11.64
C GLY A 250 -3.37 25.08 -11.44
N ASP A 251 -3.00 24.31 -12.47
CA ASP A 251 -1.77 23.53 -12.47
C ASP A 251 -0.53 24.43 -12.37
N ASN A 252 0.45 24.06 -11.55
CA ASN A 252 1.69 24.81 -11.31
C ASN A 252 1.48 26.27 -10.88
N ALA A 253 0.31 26.65 -10.39
CA ALA A 253 -0.05 28.06 -10.15
C ALA A 253 0.97 28.79 -9.25
N PHE A 254 1.54 28.12 -8.27
CA PHE A 254 2.53 28.62 -7.33
C PHE A 254 3.85 27.82 -7.36
N ASP A 255 4.24 27.22 -8.48
CA ASP A 255 5.57 26.59 -8.62
C ASP A 255 6.65 27.68 -8.80
N ASN A 256 6.92 28.40 -7.74
CA ASN A 256 7.84 29.55 -7.76
C ASN A 256 9.04 29.41 -6.82
N ARG A 257 9.09 28.41 -5.95
CA ARG A 257 10.18 28.09 -5.00
C ARG A 257 10.43 29.12 -3.89
N TYR A 258 9.40 29.95 -3.59
CA TYR A 258 9.59 31.01 -2.58
C TYR A 258 8.47 31.05 -1.54
N LEU A 259 7.27 30.52 -1.84
CA LEU A 259 6.13 30.58 -0.93
C LEU A 259 6.47 29.89 0.41
N THR A 260 6.34 30.64 1.51
CA THR A 260 6.76 30.19 2.84
C THR A 260 5.70 30.41 3.90
N GLY A 261 5.88 29.79 5.07
CA GLY A 261 4.96 29.89 6.18
C GLY A 261 3.70 29.04 6.04
N PRO A 262 2.72 29.22 6.91
CA PRO A 262 1.44 28.51 6.81
C PRO A 262 0.68 28.91 5.56
N LEU A 263 0.20 27.92 4.80
CA LEU A 263 -0.68 28.16 3.64
C LEU A 263 -2.13 28.08 4.08
N VAL A 264 -2.82 29.23 3.97
CA VAL A 264 -4.26 29.32 4.27
C VAL A 264 -5.06 29.19 2.98
N LEU A 265 -5.82 28.12 2.86
CA LEU A 265 -6.72 27.86 1.74
C LEU A 265 -8.15 28.27 2.12
N PRO A 266 -8.91 28.97 1.23
CA PRO A 266 -10.26 29.45 1.56
C PRO A 266 -11.26 28.29 1.62
N GLU A 267 -12.20 28.35 2.57
CA GLU A 267 -13.22 27.32 2.83
C GLU A 267 -14.15 27.02 1.64
N GLY A 268 -14.21 27.91 0.64
CA GLY A 268 -15.00 27.72 -0.58
C GLY A 268 -14.25 27.00 -1.72
N LEU A 269 -12.97 26.67 -1.54
CA LEU A 269 -12.13 26.08 -2.57
C LEU A 269 -12.62 24.67 -2.95
N ASP A 270 -12.80 24.39 -4.26
CA ASP A 270 -13.28 23.10 -4.78
C ASP A 270 -12.15 22.23 -5.32
N SER A 271 -11.12 22.83 -5.95
CA SER A 271 -10.04 22.08 -6.56
C SER A 271 -8.67 22.76 -6.49
N ILE A 272 -7.64 21.91 -6.35
CA ILE A 272 -6.23 22.27 -6.40
C ILE A 272 -5.59 21.51 -7.58
N GLY A 273 -4.93 22.19 -8.49
CA GLY A 273 -4.34 21.65 -9.69
C GLY A 273 -3.11 20.78 -9.44
N LYS A 274 -2.66 20.12 -10.50
CA LYS A 274 -1.43 19.34 -10.54
C LYS A 274 -0.23 20.26 -10.23
N GLU A 275 0.66 19.81 -9.32
CA GLU A 275 1.91 20.53 -9.01
C GLU A 275 1.69 22.00 -8.55
N ALA A 276 0.48 22.34 -8.07
CA ALA A 276 0.06 23.71 -7.84
C ALA A 276 0.93 24.47 -6.84
N PHE A 277 1.46 23.80 -5.81
CA PHE A 277 2.33 24.35 -4.77
C PHE A 277 3.67 23.61 -4.67
N GLN A 278 4.11 22.94 -5.72
CA GLN A 278 5.37 22.21 -5.65
C GLN A 278 6.59 23.12 -5.42
N HIS A 279 7.68 22.55 -4.84
CA HIS A 279 8.98 23.20 -4.64
C HIS A 279 8.96 24.46 -3.75
N ASN A 280 7.99 24.62 -2.85
CA ASN A 280 7.90 25.74 -1.96
C ASN A 280 8.46 25.47 -0.55
N TYR A 281 8.40 26.46 0.31
CA TYR A 281 8.85 26.42 1.71
C TYR A 281 7.67 26.50 2.69
N ILE A 282 6.48 26.03 2.26
CA ILE A 282 5.27 25.98 3.09
C ILE A 282 5.56 25.16 4.34
N THR A 283 5.14 25.67 5.51
CA THR A 283 5.36 25.00 6.80
C THR A 283 4.15 24.21 7.28
N GLU A 284 2.96 24.65 6.94
CA GLU A 284 1.69 24.02 7.31
C GLU A 284 0.65 24.18 6.21
N VAL A 285 -0.24 23.19 6.09
CA VAL A 285 -1.40 23.28 5.20
C VAL A 285 -2.59 22.54 5.77
N THR A 286 -3.77 23.17 5.70
CA THR A 286 -5.06 22.52 5.96
C THR A 286 -5.86 22.49 4.67
N ILE A 287 -6.26 21.31 4.23
CA ILE A 287 -7.12 21.11 3.06
C ILE A 287 -8.58 21.31 3.49
N PRO A 288 -9.28 22.36 3.02
CA PRO A 288 -10.66 22.63 3.40
C PRO A 288 -11.63 21.49 3.05
N ALA A 289 -12.71 21.38 3.81
CA ALA A 289 -13.74 20.35 3.58
C ALA A 289 -14.45 20.48 2.22
N SER A 290 -14.43 21.66 1.64
CA SER A 290 -14.98 21.94 0.30
C SER A 290 -14.17 21.32 -0.85
N VAL A 291 -12.87 21.07 -0.66
CA VAL A 291 -11.98 20.55 -1.71
C VAL A 291 -12.36 19.11 -2.07
N ARG A 292 -12.76 18.92 -3.33
CA ARG A 292 -13.14 17.62 -3.92
C ARG A 292 -12.06 17.05 -4.82
N GLY A 293 -11.21 17.90 -5.41
CA GLY A 293 -10.15 17.50 -6.31
C GLY A 293 -8.79 18.05 -5.89
N ILE A 294 -7.78 17.14 -5.79
CA ILE A 294 -6.38 17.52 -5.61
C ILE A 294 -5.57 16.86 -6.70
N GLY A 295 -4.79 17.65 -7.43
CA GLY A 295 -3.92 17.17 -8.48
C GLY A 295 -2.71 16.41 -7.92
N GLN A 296 -2.12 15.54 -8.76
CA GLN A 296 -0.87 14.85 -8.40
C GLN A 296 0.24 15.86 -8.08
N ALA A 297 1.10 15.51 -7.14
CA ALA A 297 2.26 16.30 -6.74
C ALA A 297 1.94 17.73 -6.27
N ALA A 298 0.69 18.02 -5.85
CA ALA A 298 0.26 19.39 -5.51
C ALA A 298 1.14 20.04 -4.44
N PHE A 299 1.71 19.29 -3.52
CA PHE A 299 2.65 19.77 -2.49
C PHE A 299 4.02 19.07 -2.58
N TYR A 300 4.40 18.59 -3.77
CA TYR A 300 5.70 17.95 -3.99
C TYR A 300 6.86 18.86 -3.59
N ASP A 301 7.89 18.27 -2.92
CA ASP A 301 9.15 18.93 -2.55
C ASP A 301 8.99 20.19 -1.68
N ASN A 302 7.95 20.25 -0.84
CA ASN A 302 7.83 21.23 0.22
C ASN A 302 8.65 20.77 1.42
N GLN A 303 9.98 20.96 1.36
CA GLN A 303 10.93 20.39 2.33
C GLN A 303 10.77 20.92 3.76
N TYR A 304 10.09 22.04 3.94
CA TYR A 304 9.82 22.68 5.24
C TYR A 304 8.43 22.38 5.80
N LEU A 305 7.57 21.70 5.04
CA LEU A 305 6.23 21.31 5.50
C LEU A 305 6.34 20.42 6.73
N GLN A 306 5.80 20.87 7.87
CA GLN A 306 5.87 20.17 9.16
C GLN A 306 4.57 19.41 9.47
N SER A 307 3.43 19.99 9.11
CA SER A 307 2.13 19.37 9.31
C SER A 307 1.19 19.59 8.11
N ALA A 308 0.33 18.61 7.88
CA ALA A 308 -0.74 18.69 6.89
C ALA A 308 -2.04 18.15 7.49
N THR A 309 -3.16 18.85 7.27
CA THR A 309 -4.49 18.36 7.64
C THR A 309 -5.28 18.04 6.37
N LEU A 310 -5.63 16.76 6.21
CA LEU A 310 -6.47 16.28 5.11
C LEU A 310 -7.95 16.45 5.47
N ASN A 311 -8.78 16.79 4.49
CA ASN A 311 -10.22 16.77 4.73
C ASN A 311 -10.75 15.32 4.75
N ASN A 312 -11.89 15.11 5.41
CA ASN A 312 -12.47 13.79 5.56
C ASN A 312 -13.28 13.32 4.33
N ASN A 313 -13.44 14.15 3.29
CA ASN A 313 -14.10 13.75 2.06
C ASN A 313 -13.14 13.09 1.05
N MET A 314 -11.84 13.16 1.32
CA MET A 314 -10.83 12.49 0.48
C MET A 314 -10.90 10.97 0.62
N GLU A 315 -11.08 10.27 -0.49
CA GLU A 315 -10.95 8.80 -0.54
C GLU A 315 -9.56 8.33 -0.97
N THR A 316 -8.75 9.22 -1.52
CA THR A 316 -7.42 8.88 -2.06
C THR A 316 -6.40 9.98 -1.75
N ILE A 317 -5.26 9.59 -1.20
CA ILE A 317 -4.05 10.42 -1.18
C ILE A 317 -3.36 10.21 -2.52
N VAL A 318 -3.42 11.22 -3.37
CA VAL A 318 -3.03 11.13 -4.79
C VAL A 318 -1.52 10.96 -4.97
N ARG A 319 -1.13 10.57 -6.19
CA ARG A 319 0.28 10.37 -6.57
C ARG A 319 1.16 11.56 -6.17
N SER A 320 2.25 11.25 -5.47
CA SER A 320 3.30 12.20 -5.07
C SER A 320 2.82 13.42 -4.29
N LEU A 321 1.63 13.36 -3.64
CA LEU A 321 1.03 14.53 -2.99
C LEU A 321 2.00 15.26 -2.07
N PHE A 322 2.71 14.54 -1.19
CA PHE A 322 3.71 15.05 -0.26
C PHE A 322 5.12 14.47 -0.51
N ASN A 323 5.39 14.01 -1.74
CA ASN A 323 6.68 13.44 -2.06
C ASN A 323 7.81 14.46 -1.77
N ASN A 324 8.87 14.01 -1.08
CA ASN A 324 10.04 14.78 -0.66
C ASN A 324 9.75 15.94 0.34
N CYS A 325 8.63 15.87 1.08
CA CYS A 325 8.35 16.78 2.21
C CYS A 325 9.14 16.32 3.45
N LYS A 326 10.45 16.60 3.48
CA LYS A 326 11.41 16.00 4.45
C LYS A 326 11.09 16.31 5.90
N LYS A 327 10.53 17.49 6.21
CA LYS A 327 10.18 17.90 7.57
C LYS A 327 8.75 17.51 7.97
N LEU A 328 7.92 16.95 7.06
CA LEU A 328 6.56 16.54 7.38
C LEU A 328 6.58 15.49 8.48
N ALA A 329 6.13 15.88 9.67
CA ALA A 329 6.18 15.03 10.86
C ALA A 329 4.85 14.34 11.14
N VAL A 330 3.74 14.98 10.81
CA VAL A 330 2.40 14.50 11.12
C VAL A 330 1.41 14.86 10.02
N VAL A 331 0.49 13.94 9.74
CA VAL A 331 -0.67 14.16 8.89
C VAL A 331 -1.92 13.86 9.70
N HIS A 332 -2.83 14.84 9.75
CA HIS A 332 -4.11 14.77 10.46
C HIS A 332 -5.28 14.56 9.49
N GLY A 333 -6.42 14.12 9.99
CA GLY A 333 -7.66 13.96 9.21
C GLY A 333 -7.60 12.78 8.22
N GLY A 334 -8.39 12.89 7.14
CA GLY A 334 -8.41 11.84 6.10
C GLY A 334 -9.07 10.53 6.50
N LYS A 335 -10.06 10.54 7.40
CA LYS A 335 -10.72 9.34 7.95
C LYS A 335 -11.34 8.41 6.89
N ASN A 336 -11.73 8.97 5.74
CA ASN A 336 -12.33 8.21 4.64
C ASN A 336 -11.34 7.78 3.56
N VAL A 337 -10.05 8.05 3.74
CA VAL A 337 -9.02 7.63 2.80
C VAL A 337 -8.95 6.11 2.75
N LYS A 338 -9.15 5.56 1.54
CA LYS A 338 -9.05 4.14 1.21
C LYS A 338 -7.74 3.80 0.53
N ASN A 339 -7.19 4.72 -0.27
CA ASN A 339 -6.04 4.45 -1.12
C ASN A 339 -4.92 5.47 -0.88
N ILE A 340 -3.70 4.98 -0.67
CA ILE A 340 -2.48 5.77 -0.67
C ILE A 340 -1.69 5.39 -1.92
N VAL A 341 -1.61 6.32 -2.88
CA VAL A 341 -1.15 6.04 -4.24
C VAL A 341 0.36 6.26 -4.36
N TYR A 342 0.92 5.87 -5.50
CA TYR A 342 2.34 5.89 -5.84
C TYR A 342 3.09 7.13 -5.32
N ARG A 343 4.12 6.89 -4.49
CA ARG A 343 5.02 7.91 -3.91
C ARG A 343 4.33 9.00 -3.09
N ALA A 344 3.15 8.78 -2.56
CA ALA A 344 2.38 9.81 -1.85
C ALA A 344 3.20 10.50 -0.73
N PHE A 345 4.02 9.75 0.00
CA PHE A 345 4.91 10.22 1.07
C PHE A 345 6.38 9.82 0.85
N TYR A 346 6.81 9.60 -0.39
CA TYR A 346 8.18 9.23 -0.70
C TYR A 346 9.17 10.27 -0.15
N GLY A 347 10.18 9.85 0.63
CA GLY A 347 11.19 10.75 1.20
C GLY A 347 10.68 11.71 2.27
N CYS A 348 9.56 11.41 2.93
CA CYS A 348 9.10 12.15 4.11
C CYS A 348 9.88 11.67 5.35
N ASP A 349 11.17 12.04 5.44
CA ASP A 349 12.12 11.50 6.42
C ASP A 349 11.67 11.70 7.88
N SER A 350 10.90 12.75 8.16
CA SER A 350 10.42 13.11 9.49
C SER A 350 9.05 12.54 9.85
N LEU A 351 8.33 11.95 8.90
CA LEU A 351 6.96 11.45 9.11
C LEU A 351 6.92 10.37 10.17
N ARG A 352 6.17 10.62 11.25
CA ARG A 352 6.01 9.69 12.37
C ARG A 352 4.74 8.85 12.26
N SER A 353 3.63 9.49 11.91
CA SER A 353 2.35 8.79 11.83
C SER A 353 1.32 9.49 10.95
N ILE A 354 0.34 8.70 10.50
CA ILE A 354 -0.87 9.14 9.79
C ILE A 354 -2.10 8.58 10.53
N LYS A 355 -2.23 8.86 11.82
CA LYS A 355 -3.11 8.15 12.77
C LYS A 355 -4.57 8.03 12.35
N ASP A 356 -5.13 9.08 11.75
CA ASP A 356 -6.54 9.13 11.37
C ASP A 356 -6.84 8.38 10.07
N VAL A 357 -5.81 8.09 9.28
CA VAL A 357 -5.92 7.40 8.00
C VAL A 357 -5.89 5.89 8.22
N VAL A 358 -6.93 5.19 7.74
CA VAL A 358 -7.04 3.72 7.79
C VAL A 358 -7.20 3.17 6.36
N PRO A 359 -6.11 3.05 5.60
CA PRO A 359 -6.19 2.71 4.18
C PRO A 359 -6.56 1.25 3.96
N VAL A 360 -7.09 0.98 2.76
CA VAL A 360 -7.32 -0.38 2.24
C VAL A 360 -6.17 -0.81 1.34
N THR A 361 -5.61 0.13 0.56
CA THR A 361 -4.49 -0.13 -0.34
C THR A 361 -3.36 0.87 -0.11
N ILE A 362 -2.13 0.35 -0.13
CA ILE A 362 -0.90 1.12 -0.14
C ILE A 362 -0.14 0.74 -1.40
N ASP A 363 0.04 1.70 -2.29
CA ASP A 363 0.65 1.48 -3.59
C ASP A 363 2.19 1.54 -3.51
N ARG A 364 2.82 1.28 -4.63
CA ARG A 364 4.27 1.26 -4.82
C ARG A 364 4.96 2.52 -4.29
N GLU A 365 6.03 2.31 -3.50
CA GLU A 365 6.90 3.37 -2.97
C GLU A 365 6.16 4.46 -2.14
N ALA A 366 4.97 4.18 -1.63
CA ALA A 366 4.12 5.18 -0.96
C ALA A 366 4.79 5.81 0.26
N PHE A 367 5.53 5.04 1.07
CA PHE A 367 6.30 5.48 2.24
C PHE A 367 7.79 5.19 2.10
N TYR A 368 8.31 5.12 0.86
CA TYR A 368 9.73 4.88 0.63
C TYR A 368 10.57 5.93 1.37
N ASN A 369 11.55 5.48 2.19
CA ASN A 369 12.44 6.33 2.99
C ASN A 369 11.72 7.23 4.02
N CYS A 370 10.55 6.80 4.57
CA CYS A 370 9.94 7.44 5.73
C CYS A 370 10.62 6.95 7.01
N GLN A 371 11.84 7.42 7.27
CA GLN A 371 12.75 6.85 8.27
C GLN A 371 12.21 6.89 9.70
N LYS A 372 11.39 7.90 10.03
CA LYS A 372 10.81 8.08 11.37
C LYS A 372 9.40 7.54 11.52
N LEU A 373 8.84 6.90 10.49
CA LEU A 373 7.52 6.29 10.56
C LEU A 373 7.54 5.16 11.59
N ASP A 374 6.90 5.41 12.73
CA ASP A 374 6.89 4.48 13.86
C ASP A 374 5.62 3.64 13.94
N SER A 375 4.52 4.13 13.36
CA SER A 375 3.23 3.45 13.36
C SER A 375 2.36 3.81 12.15
N ILE A 376 1.60 2.81 11.70
CA ILE A 376 0.53 2.93 10.71
C ILE A 376 -0.61 2.00 11.12
N ASN A 377 -1.84 2.35 10.77
CA ASN A 377 -2.99 1.50 11.05
C ASN A 377 -3.15 0.45 9.94
N PHE A 378 -2.76 -0.79 10.21
CA PHE A 378 -2.85 -1.92 9.28
C PHE A 378 -4.22 -2.61 9.26
N SER A 379 -5.16 -2.27 10.14
CA SER A 379 -6.38 -3.06 10.42
C SER A 379 -7.32 -3.28 9.23
N ARG A 380 -7.20 -2.52 8.15
CA ARG A 380 -8.02 -2.66 6.93
C ARG A 380 -7.21 -2.90 5.66
N ILE A 381 -5.88 -2.93 5.74
CA ILE A 381 -5.02 -3.02 4.56
C ILE A 381 -5.16 -4.40 3.92
N LYS A 382 -5.52 -4.42 2.63
CA LYS A 382 -5.64 -5.63 1.81
C LYS A 382 -4.45 -5.84 0.89
N SER A 383 -3.81 -4.77 0.42
CA SER A 383 -2.66 -4.87 -0.48
C SER A 383 -1.57 -3.86 -0.14
N ILE A 384 -0.32 -4.30 -0.25
CA ILE A 384 0.89 -3.51 -0.03
C ILE A 384 1.78 -3.67 -1.27
N GLY A 385 2.07 -2.54 -1.93
CA GLY A 385 2.80 -2.47 -3.20
C GLY A 385 4.32 -2.55 -3.04
N TYR A 386 5.00 -2.60 -4.19
CA TYR A 386 6.45 -2.69 -4.32
C TYR A 386 7.18 -1.58 -3.56
N SER A 387 8.17 -1.95 -2.72
CA SER A 387 9.02 -1.03 -1.95
C SER A 387 8.25 0.04 -1.15
N SER A 388 7.00 -0.19 -0.78
CA SER A 388 6.15 0.84 -0.17
C SER A 388 6.65 1.32 1.19
N PHE A 389 7.32 0.48 1.98
CA PHE A 389 7.94 0.80 3.27
C PHE A 389 9.46 0.63 3.27
N TYR A 390 10.11 0.78 2.10
CA TYR A 390 11.56 0.68 2.00
C TYR A 390 12.25 1.69 2.93
N GLN A 391 13.16 1.23 3.82
CA GLN A 391 13.89 2.05 4.81
C GLN A 391 13.01 2.80 5.82
N CYS A 392 11.86 2.26 6.20
CA CYS A 392 11.10 2.74 7.36
C CYS A 392 11.75 2.23 8.66
N TYR A 393 12.87 2.82 9.06
CA TYR A 393 13.72 2.31 10.15
C TYR A 393 13.06 2.29 11.52
N SER A 394 12.07 3.16 11.75
CA SER A 394 11.41 3.30 13.07
C SER A 394 10.20 2.41 13.26
N LEU A 395 9.71 1.76 12.20
CA LEU A 395 8.55 0.86 12.26
C LEU A 395 8.89 -0.36 13.13
N LYS A 396 8.08 -0.62 14.18
CA LYS A 396 8.39 -1.65 15.17
C LYS A 396 7.61 -2.95 14.97
N GLU A 397 6.37 -2.85 14.55
CA GLU A 397 5.47 -3.98 14.35
C GLU A 397 4.62 -3.78 13.10
N ALA A 398 4.27 -4.86 12.43
CA ALA A 398 3.34 -4.87 11.32
C ALA A 398 2.30 -5.98 11.54
N ASP A 399 1.08 -5.57 11.90
CA ASP A 399 -0.07 -6.47 11.97
C ASP A 399 -0.76 -6.52 10.61
N LEU A 400 -0.41 -7.52 9.83
CA LEU A 400 -0.87 -7.75 8.46
C LEU A 400 -1.95 -8.84 8.39
N THR A 401 -2.73 -9.01 9.46
CA THR A 401 -3.75 -10.08 9.55
C THR A 401 -4.87 -9.96 8.53
N THR A 402 -5.13 -8.75 8.03
CA THR A 402 -6.15 -8.52 6.98
C THR A 402 -5.60 -8.55 5.55
N LEU A 403 -4.29 -8.72 5.39
CA LEU A 403 -3.61 -8.62 4.11
C LEU A 403 -3.95 -9.79 3.18
N THR A 404 -4.21 -9.49 1.91
CA THR A 404 -4.42 -10.49 0.86
C THR A 404 -3.27 -10.56 -0.13
N SER A 405 -2.50 -9.47 -0.28
CA SER A 405 -1.34 -9.43 -1.15
C SER A 405 -0.24 -8.50 -0.64
N ILE A 406 1.01 -8.93 -0.80
CA ILE A 406 2.22 -8.14 -0.53
C ILE A 406 3.15 -8.26 -1.74
N ASP A 407 3.69 -7.15 -2.19
CA ASP A 407 4.58 -7.14 -3.36
C ASP A 407 6.07 -7.24 -2.96
N ASN A 408 6.93 -7.38 -3.97
CA ASN A 408 8.37 -7.48 -3.76
C ASN A 408 8.91 -6.27 -2.99
N SER A 409 9.89 -6.54 -2.11
CA SER A 409 10.68 -5.48 -1.47
C SER A 409 9.88 -4.55 -0.54
N SER A 410 8.64 -4.85 -0.20
CA SER A 410 7.70 -3.93 0.47
C SER A 410 8.24 -3.34 1.77
N PHE A 411 8.99 -4.08 2.59
CA PHE A 411 9.57 -3.67 3.87
C PHE A 411 11.09 -3.83 3.91
N ILE A 412 11.78 -3.69 2.75
CA ILE A 412 13.26 -3.78 2.77
C ILE A 412 13.85 -2.79 3.78
N ALA A 413 14.81 -3.28 4.57
CA ALA A 413 15.57 -2.49 5.52
C ALA A 413 14.73 -1.75 6.57
N CYS A 414 13.55 -2.28 6.94
CA CYS A 414 12.82 -1.85 8.13
C CYS A 414 13.55 -2.35 9.38
N THR A 415 14.70 -1.74 9.69
CA THR A 415 15.66 -2.25 10.68
C THR A 415 15.15 -2.22 12.12
N GLY A 416 14.07 -1.46 12.40
CA GLY A 416 13.40 -1.42 13.71
C GLY A 416 12.30 -2.45 13.89
N LEU A 417 11.88 -3.15 12.80
CA LEU A 417 10.74 -4.06 12.79
C LEU A 417 11.07 -5.33 13.58
N LYS A 418 10.33 -5.57 14.69
CA LYS A 418 10.56 -6.70 15.60
C LYS A 418 9.62 -7.87 15.36
N LYS A 419 8.41 -7.59 14.94
CA LYS A 419 7.35 -8.59 14.76
C LYS A 419 6.52 -8.31 13.52
N VAL A 420 6.20 -9.38 12.80
CA VAL A 420 5.26 -9.37 11.67
C VAL A 420 4.24 -10.47 11.86
N THR A 421 2.97 -10.14 11.72
CA THR A 421 1.86 -11.10 11.84
C THR A 421 1.01 -11.08 10.59
N PHE A 422 0.87 -12.21 9.92
CA PHE A 422 -0.03 -12.41 8.79
C PHE A 422 -1.27 -13.20 9.18
N GLY A 423 -2.39 -12.87 8.54
CA GLY A 423 -3.62 -13.63 8.65
C GLY A 423 -3.70 -14.82 7.68
N ASN A 424 -4.92 -15.32 7.52
CA ASN A 424 -5.18 -16.52 6.74
C ASN A 424 -5.55 -16.25 5.26
N ASP A 425 -5.58 -14.98 4.83
CA ASP A 425 -5.98 -14.63 3.47
C ASP A 425 -4.80 -14.49 2.50
N ILE A 426 -3.58 -14.37 3.02
CA ILE A 426 -2.35 -14.28 2.21
C ILE A 426 -1.79 -15.67 1.91
N THR A 427 -1.41 -15.89 0.65
CA THR A 427 -0.90 -17.18 0.17
C THR A 427 0.59 -17.15 -0.16
N THR A 428 1.15 -15.99 -0.44
CA THR A 428 2.55 -15.85 -0.89
C THR A 428 3.19 -14.63 -0.27
N ILE A 429 4.39 -14.79 0.29
CA ILE A 429 5.27 -13.66 0.65
C ILE A 429 6.29 -13.52 -0.47
N LYS A 430 6.27 -12.36 -1.13
CA LYS A 430 7.08 -12.06 -2.32
C LYS A 430 8.56 -11.84 -1.99
N SER A 431 9.39 -11.88 -3.04
CA SER A 431 10.85 -11.77 -2.91
C SER A 431 11.28 -10.47 -2.20
N ASN A 432 12.24 -10.61 -1.29
CA ASN A 432 12.82 -9.52 -0.49
C ASN A 432 11.80 -8.72 0.34
N ALA A 433 10.57 -9.20 0.55
CA ALA A 433 9.52 -8.43 1.23
C ALA A 433 9.97 -7.84 2.57
N PHE A 434 10.74 -8.58 3.38
CA PHE A 434 11.31 -8.18 4.67
C PHE A 434 12.83 -8.35 4.70
N TYR A 435 13.50 -8.13 3.55
CA TYR A 435 14.95 -8.23 3.44
C TYR A 435 15.65 -7.17 4.30
N LEU A 436 16.70 -7.56 5.06
CA LEU A 436 17.46 -6.70 5.99
C LEU A 436 16.63 -6.09 7.13
N CYS A 437 15.53 -6.72 7.56
CA CYS A 437 14.83 -6.36 8.79
C CYS A 437 15.62 -6.87 10.00
N HIS A 438 16.72 -6.19 10.37
CA HIS A 438 17.72 -6.66 11.32
C HIS A 438 17.19 -6.89 12.76
N ALA A 439 16.15 -6.17 13.17
CA ALA A 439 15.55 -6.32 14.51
C ALA A 439 14.47 -7.42 14.58
N LEU A 440 14.13 -8.07 13.45
CA LEU A 440 13.01 -9.02 13.41
C LEU A 440 13.29 -10.23 14.30
N GLU A 441 12.43 -10.42 15.31
CA GLU A 441 12.53 -11.49 16.31
C GLU A 441 11.48 -12.57 16.12
N GLU A 442 10.32 -12.20 15.56
CA GLU A 442 9.16 -13.05 15.45
C GLU A 442 8.40 -12.85 14.12
N VAL A 443 8.07 -13.95 13.47
CA VAL A 443 7.22 -14.00 12.28
C VAL A 443 6.07 -14.95 12.52
N VAL A 444 4.83 -14.50 12.28
CA VAL A 444 3.63 -15.33 12.36
C VAL A 444 3.00 -15.43 10.97
N LEU A 445 2.89 -16.66 10.45
CA LEU A 445 2.33 -16.98 9.14
C LEU A 445 1.01 -17.74 9.29
N GLY A 446 0.00 -17.31 8.54
CA GLY A 446 -1.34 -17.89 8.56
C GLY A 446 -1.46 -19.25 7.89
N SER A 447 -2.65 -19.82 7.94
CA SER A 447 -2.92 -21.18 7.44
C SER A 447 -2.93 -21.32 5.92
N SER A 448 -3.09 -20.23 5.18
CA SER A 448 -3.14 -20.25 3.71
C SER A 448 -1.79 -20.06 3.05
N ILE A 449 -0.74 -19.78 3.81
CA ILE A 449 0.59 -19.55 3.23
C ILE A 449 1.10 -20.80 2.52
N ASN A 450 1.39 -20.69 1.23
CA ASN A 450 1.86 -21.81 0.40
C ASN A 450 3.21 -21.53 -0.27
N SER A 451 3.67 -20.29 -0.27
CA SER A 451 4.95 -19.92 -0.86
C SER A 451 5.65 -18.78 -0.12
N LEU A 452 6.94 -18.96 0.14
CA LEU A 452 7.88 -17.94 0.60
C LEU A 452 8.91 -17.75 -0.52
N GLU A 453 8.89 -16.62 -1.20
CA GLU A 453 9.82 -16.33 -2.29
C GLU A 453 11.22 -15.97 -1.77
N SER A 454 12.18 -15.75 -2.67
CA SER A 454 13.59 -15.59 -2.34
C SER A 454 13.85 -14.43 -1.36
N ASN A 455 14.67 -14.68 -0.35
CA ASN A 455 15.15 -13.71 0.65
C ASN A 455 14.05 -12.98 1.42
N CYS A 456 12.80 -13.47 1.44
CA CYS A 456 11.66 -12.72 1.98
C CYS A 456 11.81 -12.31 3.46
N PHE A 457 12.56 -13.05 4.27
CA PHE A 457 12.90 -12.73 5.67
C PHE A 457 14.42 -12.84 5.92
N TYR A 458 15.23 -12.65 4.88
CA TYR A 458 16.69 -12.75 5.01
C TYR A 458 17.27 -11.52 5.69
N SER A 459 18.12 -11.74 6.70
CA SER A 459 18.92 -10.70 7.34
C SER A 459 20.22 -11.31 7.88
N ASP A 460 21.35 -10.76 7.48
CA ASP A 460 22.69 -11.20 7.91
C ASP A 460 22.99 -10.89 9.39
N GLN A 461 22.31 -9.88 9.97
CA GLN A 461 22.34 -9.57 11.40
C GLN A 461 21.16 -10.20 12.14
N ASN A 462 20.84 -11.42 11.81
CA ASN A 462 19.62 -12.13 12.17
C ASN A 462 19.35 -12.19 13.68
N LYS A 463 18.26 -11.54 14.12
CA LYS A 463 17.70 -11.69 15.48
C LYS A 463 16.46 -12.58 15.52
N LEU A 464 16.05 -13.14 14.38
CA LEU A 464 14.86 -13.97 14.28
C LEU A 464 15.02 -15.25 15.12
N LYS A 465 14.14 -15.40 16.10
CA LYS A 465 14.17 -16.51 17.05
C LYS A 465 12.99 -17.47 16.86
N ARG A 466 11.86 -16.95 16.42
CA ARG A 466 10.61 -17.68 16.37
C ARG A 466 9.88 -17.46 15.03
N VAL A 467 9.51 -18.56 14.41
CA VAL A 467 8.61 -18.56 13.25
C VAL A 467 7.42 -19.45 13.59
N TYR A 468 6.24 -18.85 13.64
CA TYR A 468 4.98 -19.56 13.83
C TYR A 468 4.29 -19.74 12.48
N ILE A 469 3.92 -20.95 12.17
CA ILE A 469 3.18 -21.27 10.94
C ILE A 469 1.95 -22.06 11.34
N THR A 470 0.80 -21.69 10.81
CA THR A 470 -0.44 -22.47 10.95
C THR A 470 -0.80 -23.20 9.66
N ALA A 471 0.01 -23.09 8.61
CA ALA A 471 -0.19 -23.85 7.36
C ALA A 471 -0.08 -25.36 7.60
N PRO A 472 -1.06 -26.13 7.11
CA PRO A 472 -1.12 -27.58 7.33
C PRO A 472 -0.08 -28.38 6.54
N ALA A 473 0.59 -27.75 5.59
CA ALA A 473 1.66 -28.36 4.79
C ALA A 473 2.80 -27.35 4.61
N PRO A 474 4.06 -27.82 4.47
CA PRO A 474 5.21 -26.95 4.28
C PRO A 474 5.06 -26.03 3.07
N PRO A 475 5.13 -24.70 3.21
CA PRO A 475 5.16 -23.78 2.09
C PRO A 475 6.34 -24.07 1.15
N ALA A 476 6.14 -23.84 -0.15
CA ALA A 476 7.26 -23.83 -1.09
C ALA A 476 8.20 -22.68 -0.77
N VAL A 477 9.49 -22.84 -1.00
CA VAL A 477 10.48 -21.80 -0.68
C VAL A 477 11.36 -21.47 -1.88
N GLY A 478 11.64 -20.18 -2.05
CA GLY A 478 12.66 -19.67 -2.94
C GLY A 478 14.07 -19.81 -2.36
N SER A 479 15.02 -19.09 -2.93
CA SER A 479 16.40 -19.06 -2.42
C SER A 479 16.46 -18.32 -1.09
N ALA A 480 17.03 -18.97 -0.05
CA ALA A 480 17.36 -18.41 1.27
C ALA A 480 16.27 -17.52 1.91
N PRO A 481 15.01 -17.97 2.07
CA PRO A 481 13.96 -17.17 2.69
C PRO A 481 14.32 -16.72 4.11
N PHE A 482 15.11 -17.51 4.84
CA PHE A 482 15.68 -17.17 6.15
C PHE A 482 17.22 -17.33 6.11
N TYR A 483 17.97 -16.46 6.81
CA TYR A 483 19.43 -16.49 6.83
C TYR A 483 20.01 -17.74 7.50
N SER A 484 19.56 -18.09 8.72
CA SER A 484 20.06 -19.21 9.50
C SER A 484 18.92 -20.01 10.13
N PRO A 485 18.28 -20.94 9.39
CA PRO A 485 17.17 -21.74 9.91
C PRO A 485 17.53 -22.53 11.19
N THR A 486 18.77 -22.95 11.32
CA THR A 486 19.25 -23.74 12.47
C THR A 486 19.17 -23.00 13.81
N SER A 487 19.16 -21.66 13.80
CA SER A 487 19.08 -20.82 15.00
C SER A 487 17.64 -20.43 15.38
N ILE A 488 16.65 -20.82 14.57
CA ILE A 488 15.27 -20.42 14.71
C ILE A 488 14.44 -21.59 15.25
N THR A 489 13.56 -21.33 16.23
CA THR A 489 12.53 -22.30 16.63
C THR A 489 11.34 -22.13 15.69
N LEU A 490 10.98 -23.19 15.01
CA LEU A 490 9.85 -23.29 14.12
C LEU A 490 8.66 -23.92 14.87
N TYR A 491 7.55 -23.19 14.93
CA TYR A 491 6.29 -23.66 15.52
C TYR A 491 5.31 -23.98 14.39
N VAL A 492 4.88 -25.24 14.30
CA VAL A 492 3.97 -25.73 13.25
C VAL A 492 2.80 -26.49 13.86
N PRO A 493 1.68 -26.68 13.13
CA PRO A 493 0.60 -27.52 13.63
C PRO A 493 1.11 -28.92 14.00
N GLU A 494 0.71 -29.43 15.15
CA GLU A 494 1.17 -30.74 15.67
C GLU A 494 0.96 -31.85 14.65
N TYR A 495 -0.21 -31.89 14.00
CA TYR A 495 -0.55 -32.87 12.97
C TYR A 495 0.31 -32.76 11.70
N ALA A 496 0.95 -31.61 11.45
CA ALA A 496 1.79 -31.37 10.29
C ALA A 496 3.29 -31.51 10.56
N MET A 497 3.71 -31.70 11.82
CA MET A 497 5.14 -31.74 12.21
C MET A 497 5.96 -32.73 11.39
N VAL A 498 5.42 -33.88 11.08
CA VAL A 498 6.12 -34.90 10.28
C VAL A 498 6.42 -34.41 8.89
N SER A 499 5.43 -33.74 8.23
CA SER A 499 5.59 -33.19 6.89
C SER A 499 6.68 -32.10 6.86
N TYR A 500 6.75 -31.24 7.88
CA TYR A 500 7.78 -30.21 7.98
C TYR A 500 9.18 -30.81 8.23
N LYS A 501 9.29 -31.85 9.06
CA LYS A 501 10.57 -32.53 9.33
C LYS A 501 11.11 -33.34 8.15
N LEU A 502 10.24 -33.76 7.24
CA LEU A 502 10.62 -34.51 6.04
C LEU A 502 10.82 -33.65 4.80
N ASP A 503 10.43 -32.35 4.85
CA ASP A 503 10.62 -31.44 3.72
C ASP A 503 12.09 -31.05 3.53
N ASN A 504 12.54 -30.94 2.29
CA ASN A 504 13.94 -30.67 1.94
C ASN A 504 14.50 -29.35 2.51
N TYR A 505 13.66 -28.33 2.65
CA TYR A 505 14.08 -27.03 3.20
C TYR A 505 13.77 -26.92 4.69
N TRP A 506 12.52 -27.25 5.09
CA TRP A 506 12.03 -27.03 6.45
C TRP A 506 12.71 -27.96 7.47
N SER A 507 13.26 -29.11 7.05
CA SER A 507 14.12 -29.99 7.87
C SER A 507 15.42 -29.33 8.37
N LYS A 508 15.81 -28.18 7.79
CA LYS A 508 16.97 -27.38 8.26
C LYS A 508 16.71 -26.69 9.61
N PHE A 509 15.44 -26.54 10.01
CA PHE A 509 15.11 -26.06 11.35
C PHE A 509 15.34 -27.18 12.35
N THR A 510 16.36 -27.04 13.19
CA THR A 510 16.75 -28.09 14.16
C THR A 510 15.78 -28.20 15.33
N LYS A 511 15.03 -27.13 15.61
CA LYS A 511 14.03 -27.07 16.66
C LYS A 511 12.63 -26.82 16.07
N VAL A 512 11.83 -27.88 16.02
CA VAL A 512 10.45 -27.86 15.52
C VAL A 512 9.51 -28.26 16.65
N GLU A 513 8.64 -27.34 17.04
CA GLU A 513 7.73 -27.44 18.19
C GLU A 513 6.26 -27.33 17.75
N PRO A 514 5.31 -27.85 18.53
CA PRO A 514 3.89 -27.61 18.26
C PRO A 514 3.54 -26.11 18.37
N ASN A 515 2.79 -25.61 17.40
CA ASN A 515 2.28 -24.24 17.45
C ASN A 515 1.16 -24.15 18.52
N PRO A 516 1.29 -23.29 19.53
CA PRO A 516 0.24 -23.12 20.56
C PRO A 516 -1.03 -22.49 20.01
N ASN A 517 -0.93 -21.76 18.89
CA ASN A 517 -2.07 -21.10 18.25
C ASN A 517 -2.63 -22.02 17.16
N GLN A 518 -3.72 -22.70 17.45
CA GLN A 518 -4.39 -23.55 16.46
C GLN A 518 -5.39 -22.68 15.65
N PRO A 519 -5.41 -22.82 14.31
CA PRO A 519 -6.30 -22.03 13.48
C PRO A 519 -7.75 -22.50 13.59
N ASP A 520 -8.68 -21.58 13.64
CA ASP A 520 -10.12 -21.85 13.47
C ASP A 520 -10.47 -22.14 12.00
N LYS A 521 -9.57 -21.85 11.08
CA LYS A 521 -9.73 -22.05 9.65
C LYS A 521 -8.47 -22.62 9.03
N VAL A 522 -8.60 -23.72 8.31
CA VAL A 522 -7.48 -24.39 7.62
C VAL A 522 -7.72 -24.33 6.10
N ASN A 523 -6.89 -23.55 5.40
CA ASN A 523 -6.93 -23.46 3.95
C ASN A 523 -5.84 -24.37 3.36
N LEU A 524 -6.24 -25.37 2.58
CA LEU A 524 -5.32 -26.26 1.89
C LEU A 524 -5.07 -25.78 0.46
N TYR A 525 -3.79 -25.65 0.08
CA TYR A 525 -3.35 -25.39 -1.29
C TYR A 525 -2.32 -26.41 -1.76
N LYS A 526 -2.12 -27.48 -0.99
CA LYS A 526 -1.27 -28.65 -1.28
C LYS A 526 -1.94 -29.90 -0.73
N LYS A 527 -1.27 -31.06 -0.97
CA LYS A 527 -1.69 -32.33 -0.37
C LYS A 527 -1.43 -32.30 1.14
N LEU A 528 -2.46 -32.60 1.93
CA LEU A 528 -2.38 -32.97 3.34
C LEU A 528 -2.87 -34.41 3.50
N GLU A 529 -2.08 -35.24 4.14
CA GLU A 529 -2.44 -36.61 4.47
C GLU A 529 -2.43 -36.78 6.00
N LEU A 530 -3.60 -36.98 6.58
CA LEU A 530 -3.75 -37.30 8.00
C LEU A 530 -3.55 -38.80 8.19
N THR A 531 -2.50 -39.16 8.92
CA THR A 531 -2.23 -40.55 9.32
C THR A 531 -3.22 -41.01 10.40
N SER A 532 -3.23 -42.29 10.71
CA SER A 532 -4.22 -42.90 11.61
C SER A 532 -4.32 -42.27 13.01
N ASN A 533 -3.31 -41.50 13.45
CA ASN A 533 -3.26 -40.86 14.76
C ASN A 533 -3.28 -39.31 14.68
N ALA A 534 -3.25 -38.75 13.50
CA ALA A 534 -3.23 -37.30 13.32
C ALA A 534 -4.64 -36.71 13.33
N ARG A 535 -4.85 -35.67 14.14
CA ARG A 535 -6.11 -34.92 14.22
C ARG A 535 -5.85 -33.45 13.96
N ILE A 536 -6.79 -32.79 13.29
CA ILE A 536 -6.87 -31.35 13.25
C ILE A 536 -7.70 -30.90 14.46
N PRO A 537 -7.12 -30.23 15.45
CA PRO A 537 -7.84 -29.86 16.67
C PRO A 537 -8.86 -28.72 16.43
N ASN A 538 -9.73 -28.49 17.41
CA ASN A 538 -10.69 -27.37 17.48
C ASN A 538 -11.78 -27.34 16.39
N SER A 539 -12.02 -28.43 15.68
CA SER A 539 -13.07 -28.52 14.65
C SER A 539 -13.05 -27.31 13.69
N PRO A 540 -11.93 -26.99 13.02
CA PRO A 540 -11.79 -25.78 12.22
C PRO A 540 -12.64 -25.87 10.95
N ASP A 541 -12.91 -24.71 10.36
CA ASP A 541 -13.39 -24.63 8.99
C ASP A 541 -12.30 -25.07 8.02
N ILE A 542 -12.62 -26.00 7.11
CA ILE A 542 -11.69 -26.54 6.11
C ILE A 542 -12.06 -26.01 4.72
N TYR A 543 -11.09 -25.43 4.04
CA TYR A 543 -11.18 -25.03 2.64
C TYR A 543 -10.12 -25.73 1.80
N LEU A 544 -10.53 -26.52 0.79
CA LEU A 544 -9.66 -27.10 -0.21
C LEU A 544 -9.63 -26.18 -1.44
N GLY A 545 -8.53 -25.45 -1.61
CA GLY A 545 -8.27 -24.54 -2.75
C GLY A 545 -7.57 -25.25 -3.91
N TYR A 546 -7.10 -24.49 -4.84
CA TYR A 546 -6.45 -24.88 -6.11
C TYR A 546 -5.51 -26.09 -6.03
N GLY A 547 -5.88 -27.20 -6.72
CA GLY A 547 -5.05 -28.38 -6.87
C GLY A 547 -4.65 -29.08 -5.55
N SER A 548 -5.31 -28.76 -4.45
CA SER A 548 -5.03 -29.36 -3.15
C SER A 548 -5.67 -30.74 -3.00
N ALA A 549 -5.16 -31.54 -2.05
CA ALA A 549 -5.78 -32.79 -1.69
C ALA A 549 -5.81 -32.98 -0.17
N LEU A 550 -6.92 -33.42 0.37
CA LEU A 550 -7.05 -33.90 1.73
C LEU A 550 -7.24 -35.41 1.71
N ILE A 551 -6.35 -36.17 2.32
CA ILE A 551 -6.48 -37.61 2.52
C ILE A 551 -6.60 -37.87 4.02
N VAL A 552 -7.67 -38.49 4.44
CA VAL A 552 -7.88 -38.91 5.84
C VAL A 552 -7.78 -40.41 5.94
N ASN A 553 -6.72 -40.90 6.56
CA ASN A 553 -6.47 -42.31 6.76
C ASN A 553 -6.83 -42.77 8.19
N GLY A 554 -7.31 -43.99 8.36
CA GLY A 554 -7.54 -44.62 9.64
C GLY A 554 -8.89 -44.26 10.29
N ASN A 555 -9.05 -44.72 11.56
CA ASN A 555 -10.35 -44.65 12.27
C ASN A 555 -10.46 -43.49 13.25
N ASN A 556 -9.60 -42.49 13.17
CA ASN A 556 -9.68 -41.33 14.04
C ASN A 556 -10.84 -40.42 13.63
N PRO A 557 -11.82 -40.15 14.49
CA PRO A 557 -12.89 -39.24 14.18
C PRO A 557 -12.32 -37.82 13.95
N GLN A 558 -12.78 -37.17 12.88
CA GLN A 558 -12.48 -35.76 12.56
C GLN A 558 -13.80 -35.00 12.55
N ALA A 559 -13.84 -33.87 13.24
CA ALA A 559 -14.98 -32.95 13.17
C ALA A 559 -14.50 -31.63 12.57
N PHE A 560 -15.24 -31.13 11.60
CA PHE A 560 -14.99 -29.79 11.00
C PHE A 560 -16.12 -28.84 11.33
N GLY A 561 -15.82 -27.55 11.49
CA GLY A 561 -16.85 -26.52 11.62
C GLY A 561 -17.62 -26.42 10.31
N SER A 562 -16.93 -26.15 9.23
CA SER A 562 -17.45 -26.25 7.87
C SER A 562 -16.44 -26.90 6.94
N TYR A 563 -16.92 -27.48 5.84
CA TYR A 563 -16.10 -28.03 4.77
C TYR A 563 -16.46 -27.36 3.44
N LYS A 564 -15.45 -26.79 2.76
CA LYS A 564 -15.62 -26.20 1.45
C LYS A 564 -14.54 -26.70 0.49
N GLN A 565 -14.92 -27.15 -0.67
CA GLN A 565 -14.02 -27.69 -1.69
C GLN A 565 -14.21 -26.97 -3.02
N ARG A 566 -13.09 -26.58 -3.66
CA ARG A 566 -13.06 -25.98 -4.99
C ARG A 566 -12.94 -27.05 -6.06
N MET A 567 -13.74 -26.92 -7.12
CA MET A 567 -13.69 -27.71 -8.32
C MET A 567 -13.61 -26.82 -9.56
N ASP A 568 -12.90 -27.28 -10.58
CA ASP A 568 -12.74 -26.57 -11.84
C ASP A 568 -12.78 -27.60 -12.99
N LYS A 569 -12.98 -27.13 -14.20
CA LYS A 569 -12.81 -27.94 -15.42
C LYS A 569 -11.35 -28.29 -15.73
N ASP A 570 -10.41 -27.53 -15.15
CA ASP A 570 -8.97 -27.69 -15.31
C ASP A 570 -8.41 -28.46 -14.11
N ASP A 571 -7.66 -29.53 -14.43
CA ASP A 571 -7.05 -30.41 -13.43
C ASP A 571 -6.11 -29.69 -12.46
N SER A 572 -5.42 -28.65 -12.95
CA SER A 572 -4.50 -27.86 -12.14
C SER A 572 -5.19 -27.09 -11.02
N TYR A 573 -6.50 -26.85 -11.14
CA TYR A 573 -7.28 -26.04 -10.20
C TYR A 573 -8.32 -26.83 -9.41
N THR A 574 -8.53 -28.08 -9.75
CA THR A 574 -9.50 -28.95 -9.05
C THR A 574 -8.85 -29.58 -7.82
N SER A 575 -9.51 -29.50 -6.68
CA SER A 575 -9.09 -30.14 -5.43
C SER A 575 -9.72 -31.52 -5.24
N SER A 576 -9.15 -32.34 -4.35
CA SER A 576 -9.58 -33.72 -4.11
C SER A 576 -9.71 -34.02 -2.61
N LEU A 577 -10.77 -34.74 -2.24
CA LEU A 577 -10.97 -35.30 -0.92
C LEU A 577 -11.05 -36.83 -1.01
N ILE A 578 -10.15 -37.53 -0.30
CA ILE A 578 -10.21 -38.98 -0.11
C ILE A 578 -10.40 -39.28 1.36
N SER A 579 -11.59 -39.72 1.73
CA SER A 579 -11.86 -40.20 3.08
C SER A 579 -11.75 -41.73 3.11
N ARG A 580 -10.90 -42.24 3.99
CA ARG A 580 -10.80 -43.68 4.32
C ARG A 580 -11.23 -43.94 5.78
N CYS A 581 -11.95 -42.98 6.36
CA CYS A 581 -12.46 -43.02 7.72
C CYS A 581 -13.96 -42.75 7.71
N ASN A 582 -14.75 -43.56 8.41
CA ASN A 582 -16.20 -43.42 8.51
C ASN A 582 -16.66 -42.41 9.59
N ALA A 583 -15.71 -41.79 10.32
CA ALA A 583 -16.02 -40.93 11.45
C ALA A 583 -15.65 -39.46 11.17
N ILE A 584 -15.78 -39.00 9.92
CA ILE A 584 -15.59 -37.60 9.57
C ILE A 584 -16.94 -36.91 9.51
N THR A 585 -17.05 -35.77 10.18
CA THR A 585 -18.25 -34.91 10.20
C THR A 585 -17.89 -33.45 9.94
N SER A 586 -18.87 -32.69 9.46
CA SER A 586 -18.81 -31.24 9.38
C SER A 586 -20.17 -30.64 9.75
N ALA A 587 -20.21 -29.40 10.22
CA ALA A 587 -21.48 -28.71 10.46
C ALA A 587 -22.17 -28.30 9.14
N ALA A 588 -21.37 -28.05 8.09
CA ALA A 588 -21.85 -27.76 6.74
C ALA A 588 -20.82 -28.19 5.68
N SER A 589 -21.27 -28.56 4.50
CA SER A 589 -20.41 -28.90 3.35
C SER A 589 -20.86 -28.14 2.12
N THR A 590 -19.90 -27.60 1.38
CA THR A 590 -20.14 -26.80 0.18
C THR A 590 -19.11 -27.14 -0.90
N ILE A 591 -19.56 -27.28 -2.15
CA ILE A 591 -18.68 -27.33 -3.32
C ILE A 591 -18.73 -25.97 -4.01
N GLN A 592 -17.58 -25.43 -4.36
CA GLN A 592 -17.45 -24.30 -5.29
C GLN A 592 -17.03 -24.83 -6.65
N TYR A 593 -17.82 -24.59 -7.67
CA TYR A 593 -17.49 -24.98 -9.04
C TYR A 593 -17.31 -23.74 -9.92
N TYR A 594 -16.23 -23.71 -10.71
CA TYR A 594 -15.98 -22.64 -11.67
C TYR A 594 -16.62 -22.96 -13.02
N PHE A 595 -17.53 -22.11 -13.46
CA PHE A 595 -18.15 -22.17 -14.77
C PHE A 595 -17.54 -21.11 -15.69
N ASP A 596 -16.99 -21.57 -16.82
CA ASP A 596 -16.42 -20.71 -17.83
C ASP A 596 -17.46 -20.37 -18.92
N ALA A 597 -17.68 -19.09 -19.15
CA ALA A 597 -18.60 -18.59 -20.17
C ALA A 597 -17.89 -17.81 -21.31
N THR A 598 -16.55 -17.83 -21.37
CA THR A 598 -15.76 -16.92 -22.23
C THR A 598 -15.79 -17.24 -23.73
N SER A 599 -16.33 -18.38 -24.15
CA SER A 599 -16.28 -18.81 -25.56
C SER A 599 -17.62 -18.69 -26.29
N GLY A 600 -18.39 -17.62 -26.04
CA GLY A 600 -19.64 -17.28 -26.74
C GLY A 600 -20.83 -18.16 -26.32
N SER A 601 -22.04 -17.68 -26.43
CA SER A 601 -23.35 -18.31 -26.13
C SER A 601 -23.37 -19.54 -25.17
N GLY A 602 -22.57 -19.49 -24.10
CA GLY A 602 -22.61 -20.32 -22.90
C GLY A 602 -22.50 -21.83 -23.11
N TYR A 603 -21.35 -22.39 -22.73
CA TYR A 603 -21.25 -23.85 -22.66
C TYR A 603 -22.05 -24.40 -21.52
N TRP A 604 -22.66 -25.58 -21.75
CA TRP A 604 -23.21 -26.40 -20.70
C TRP A 604 -22.12 -27.26 -20.09
N HIS A 605 -21.97 -27.17 -18.78
CA HIS A 605 -21.03 -27.98 -17.99
C HIS A 605 -21.78 -29.20 -17.44
N TYR A 606 -21.18 -30.37 -17.53
CA TYR A 606 -21.73 -31.66 -17.09
C TYR A 606 -21.24 -31.96 -15.67
N VAL A 607 -22.13 -31.84 -14.70
CA VAL A 607 -21.78 -31.91 -13.27
C VAL A 607 -22.64 -32.94 -12.55
N CYS A 608 -21.99 -33.73 -11.71
CA CYS A 608 -22.64 -34.65 -10.78
C CYS A 608 -22.46 -34.11 -9.34
N MET A 609 -23.52 -34.19 -8.54
CA MET A 609 -23.45 -33.75 -7.14
C MET A 609 -22.92 -34.90 -6.24
N PRO A 610 -21.94 -34.60 -5.33
CA PRO A 610 -21.48 -35.61 -4.36
C PRO A 610 -22.36 -35.70 -3.10
N PHE A 611 -23.38 -34.85 -3.00
CA PHE A 611 -24.42 -34.80 -1.96
C PHE A 611 -25.66 -34.10 -2.55
N ASP A 612 -26.76 -34.14 -1.82
CA ASP A 612 -27.98 -33.47 -2.25
C ASP A 612 -27.90 -31.97 -2.05
N VAL A 613 -28.41 -31.21 -3.03
CA VAL A 613 -28.39 -29.73 -3.08
C VAL A 613 -29.77 -29.18 -3.40
N LYS A 614 -30.31 -28.29 -2.56
CA LYS A 614 -31.52 -27.55 -2.92
C LYS A 614 -31.23 -26.59 -4.08
N ARG A 615 -32.03 -26.65 -5.15
CA ARG A 615 -31.84 -25.77 -6.33
C ARG A 615 -31.88 -24.29 -5.95
N SER A 616 -32.73 -23.91 -4.99
CA SER A 616 -32.85 -22.54 -4.47
C SER A 616 -31.63 -22.07 -3.64
N ALA A 617 -30.80 -22.99 -3.14
CA ALA A 617 -29.62 -22.69 -2.36
C ALA A 617 -28.35 -22.48 -3.21
N ILE A 618 -28.43 -22.81 -4.52
CA ILE A 618 -27.29 -22.62 -5.44
C ILE A 618 -27.08 -21.13 -5.68
N ALA A 619 -25.91 -20.63 -5.29
CA ALA A 619 -25.59 -19.22 -5.33
C ALA A 619 -24.26 -18.92 -6.08
N PRO A 620 -24.28 -18.04 -7.09
CA PRO A 620 -23.06 -17.54 -7.68
C PRO A 620 -22.40 -16.55 -6.73
N LEU A 621 -21.06 -16.51 -6.74
CA LEU A 621 -20.27 -15.53 -5.97
C LEU A 621 -20.21 -14.14 -6.62
N SER A 622 -20.82 -13.99 -7.81
CA SER A 622 -20.97 -12.73 -8.53
C SER A 622 -22.40 -12.63 -9.10
N ASN A 623 -22.81 -11.45 -9.49
CA ASN A 623 -24.17 -11.22 -10.02
C ASN A 623 -24.33 -11.79 -11.44
N VAL A 624 -24.49 -13.12 -11.55
CA VAL A 624 -24.68 -13.85 -12.82
C VAL A 624 -25.92 -14.72 -12.77
N GLY A 625 -26.59 -14.87 -13.91
CA GLY A 625 -27.70 -15.80 -14.05
C GLY A 625 -27.22 -17.26 -14.18
N ILE A 626 -27.95 -18.20 -13.58
CA ILE A 626 -27.66 -19.64 -13.65
C ILE A 626 -28.87 -20.40 -14.24
N ALA A 627 -28.61 -21.19 -15.29
CA ALA A 627 -29.55 -22.19 -15.82
C ALA A 627 -29.09 -23.59 -15.41
N VAL A 628 -30.02 -24.42 -14.94
CA VAL A 628 -29.80 -25.82 -14.53
C VAL A 628 -30.83 -26.73 -15.18
N ARG A 629 -30.35 -27.81 -15.82
CA ARG A 629 -31.21 -28.81 -16.45
C ARG A 629 -30.82 -30.23 -16.02
N TYR A 630 -31.82 -31.10 -15.99
CA TYR A 630 -31.63 -32.54 -15.84
C TYR A 630 -31.97 -33.27 -17.15
N TYR A 631 -31.43 -34.47 -17.28
CA TYR A 631 -31.74 -35.35 -18.41
C TYR A 631 -32.98 -36.20 -18.10
N ASP A 632 -33.95 -36.11 -18.99
CA ASP A 632 -35.19 -36.86 -18.90
C ASP A 632 -35.10 -38.15 -19.72
N SER A 633 -34.81 -39.25 -19.04
CA SER A 633 -34.64 -40.59 -19.64
C SER A 633 -35.93 -41.15 -20.25
N GLU A 634 -37.11 -40.81 -19.69
CA GLU A 634 -38.41 -41.18 -20.22
C GLU A 634 -38.72 -40.42 -21.52
N SER A 635 -38.48 -39.15 -21.54
CA SER A 635 -38.58 -38.32 -22.77
C SER A 635 -37.65 -38.83 -23.86
N ARG A 636 -36.44 -39.29 -23.52
CA ARG A 636 -35.51 -39.89 -24.46
C ARG A 636 -36.07 -41.17 -25.09
N ALA A 637 -36.62 -42.07 -24.29
CA ALA A 637 -37.23 -43.31 -24.73
C ALA A 637 -38.41 -43.07 -25.70
N THR A 638 -39.24 -42.05 -25.42
CA THR A 638 -40.48 -41.76 -26.15
C THR A 638 -40.25 -40.92 -27.40
N ASN A 639 -39.38 -39.89 -27.31
CA ASN A 639 -39.26 -38.84 -28.34
C ASN A 639 -37.93 -38.90 -29.14
N GLY A 640 -37.04 -39.82 -28.77
CA GLY A 640 -35.73 -39.97 -29.44
C GLY A 640 -34.66 -38.99 -28.93
N ALA A 641 -33.69 -38.66 -29.81
CA ALA A 641 -32.43 -38.01 -29.39
C ALA A 641 -32.55 -36.52 -29.04
N SER A 642 -33.70 -35.86 -29.33
CA SER A 642 -33.82 -34.39 -29.14
C SER A 642 -34.81 -34.04 -28.02
N GLY A 643 -34.67 -32.87 -27.42
CA GLY A 643 -35.63 -32.29 -26.45
C GLY A 643 -35.63 -32.92 -25.04
N ASN A 644 -34.58 -33.68 -24.68
CA ASN A 644 -34.55 -34.46 -23.45
C ASN A 644 -34.02 -33.70 -22.22
N TRP A 645 -33.60 -32.45 -22.40
CA TRP A 645 -33.15 -31.61 -21.31
C TRP A 645 -34.30 -30.76 -20.77
N LYS A 646 -34.59 -30.92 -19.48
CA LYS A 646 -35.67 -30.20 -18.76
C LYS A 646 -35.06 -29.28 -17.73
N ASP A 647 -35.66 -28.11 -17.54
CA ASP A 647 -35.24 -27.19 -16.49
C ASP A 647 -35.54 -27.78 -15.11
N VAL A 648 -34.61 -27.62 -14.16
CA VAL A 648 -34.80 -28.05 -12.77
C VAL A 648 -35.63 -26.97 -12.07
N PRO A 649 -36.83 -27.30 -11.53
CA PRO A 649 -37.64 -26.37 -10.76
C PRO A 649 -36.90 -25.81 -9.53
N ALA A 650 -37.24 -24.57 -9.13
CA ALA A 650 -36.53 -23.86 -8.05
C ALA A 650 -36.68 -24.52 -6.66
N ASP A 651 -37.76 -25.22 -6.44
CA ASP A 651 -38.08 -25.96 -5.21
C ASP A 651 -37.53 -27.40 -5.16
N SER A 652 -36.90 -27.85 -6.24
CA SER A 652 -36.38 -29.20 -6.39
C SER A 652 -35.03 -29.39 -5.68
N VAL A 653 -34.68 -30.65 -5.42
CA VAL A 653 -33.37 -31.10 -4.94
C VAL A 653 -32.59 -31.71 -6.10
N LEU A 654 -31.35 -31.32 -6.26
CA LEU A 654 -30.36 -32.00 -7.11
C LEU A 654 -29.79 -33.17 -6.31
N HIS A 655 -30.04 -34.41 -6.78
CA HIS A 655 -29.68 -35.63 -6.06
C HIS A 655 -28.22 -36.06 -6.34
N MET A 656 -27.60 -36.58 -5.32
CA MET A 656 -26.26 -37.19 -5.41
C MET A 656 -26.21 -38.31 -6.47
N GLY A 657 -25.10 -38.43 -7.18
CA GLY A 657 -24.87 -39.45 -8.21
C GLY A 657 -25.60 -39.17 -9.55
N LYS A 658 -26.56 -38.27 -9.57
CA LYS A 658 -27.29 -37.86 -10.77
C LYS A 658 -26.55 -36.74 -11.49
N GLY A 659 -26.49 -36.79 -12.82
CA GLY A 659 -25.89 -35.77 -13.65
C GLY A 659 -26.87 -34.64 -13.96
N TYR A 660 -26.34 -33.45 -14.01
CA TYR A 660 -27.03 -32.20 -14.37
C TYR A 660 -26.16 -31.39 -15.32
N ILE A 661 -26.76 -30.50 -16.10
CA ILE A 661 -26.05 -29.52 -16.88
C ILE A 661 -26.28 -28.10 -16.34
N PHE A 662 -25.21 -27.33 -16.29
CA PHE A 662 -25.19 -25.96 -15.77
C PHE A 662 -24.67 -25.01 -16.81
N ARG A 663 -25.22 -23.80 -16.84
CA ARG A 663 -24.73 -22.67 -17.62
C ARG A 663 -24.88 -21.40 -16.83
N THR A 664 -23.84 -20.54 -16.87
CA THR A 664 -23.86 -19.20 -16.30
C THR A 664 -23.87 -18.14 -17.41
N SER A 665 -24.38 -16.95 -17.11
CA SER A 665 -24.43 -15.84 -18.08
C SER A 665 -23.05 -15.20 -18.31
N SER A 666 -22.11 -15.34 -17.37
CA SER A 666 -20.69 -14.99 -17.47
C SER A 666 -19.87 -15.94 -16.62
N SER A 667 -18.54 -15.96 -16.82
CA SER A 667 -17.65 -16.82 -16.04
C SER A 667 -17.73 -16.50 -14.55
N ALA A 668 -17.97 -17.50 -13.70
CA ALA A 668 -18.18 -17.31 -12.28
C ALA A 668 -17.96 -18.58 -11.47
N PHE A 669 -17.62 -18.41 -10.19
CA PHE A 669 -17.77 -19.44 -9.18
C PHE A 669 -19.22 -19.53 -8.71
N VAL A 670 -19.69 -20.75 -8.55
CA VAL A 670 -21.03 -21.05 -8.03
C VAL A 670 -20.87 -21.98 -6.84
N GLU A 671 -21.57 -21.67 -5.75
CA GLU A 671 -21.60 -22.49 -4.54
C GLU A 671 -22.80 -23.44 -4.57
N PHE A 672 -22.52 -24.66 -4.17
CA PHE A 672 -23.48 -25.77 -4.02
C PHE A 672 -23.40 -26.24 -2.56
N PRO A 673 -24.17 -25.63 -1.65
CA PRO A 673 -24.27 -26.13 -0.28
C PRO A 673 -25.08 -27.43 -0.22
N ALA A 674 -24.58 -28.38 0.57
CA ALA A 674 -25.29 -29.61 0.86
C ALA A 674 -26.58 -29.34 1.64
N THR A 675 -27.57 -30.24 1.53
CA THR A 675 -28.70 -30.25 2.48
C THR A 675 -28.24 -30.64 3.88
N GLU A 676 -29.04 -30.31 4.90
CA GLU A 676 -28.71 -30.65 6.29
C GLU A 676 -28.60 -32.18 6.49
N GLU A 677 -29.37 -32.97 5.78
CA GLU A 677 -29.38 -34.42 5.85
C GLU A 677 -28.19 -35.09 5.16
N THR A 678 -27.60 -34.41 4.15
CA THR A 678 -26.55 -35.02 3.29
C THR A 678 -25.18 -34.33 3.38
N HIS A 679 -24.99 -33.29 4.23
CA HIS A 679 -23.72 -32.54 4.29
C HIS A 679 -22.51 -33.42 4.65
N ASN A 680 -22.69 -34.53 5.38
CA ASN A 680 -21.63 -35.50 5.69
C ASN A 680 -21.39 -36.54 4.57
N ALA A 681 -22.28 -36.61 3.56
CA ALA A 681 -22.13 -37.55 2.46
C ALA A 681 -20.84 -37.37 1.65
N ILE A 682 -20.23 -36.14 1.64
CA ILE A 682 -18.99 -35.88 0.97
C ILE A 682 -17.78 -36.66 1.55
N PHE A 683 -17.87 -37.11 2.81
CA PHE A 683 -16.81 -37.83 3.51
C PHE A 683 -16.96 -39.35 3.41
N ARG A 684 -17.80 -39.87 2.56
CA ARG A 684 -18.06 -41.32 2.47
C ARG A 684 -16.81 -42.12 2.18
N SER A 685 -16.63 -43.20 2.91
CA SER A 685 -15.61 -44.20 2.68
C SER A 685 -16.13 -45.46 2.01
N GLU A 686 -17.43 -45.57 1.82
CA GLU A 686 -18.16 -46.74 1.28
C GLU A 686 -18.41 -46.61 -0.22
N ALA A 687 -18.80 -47.74 -0.83
CA ALA A 687 -19.25 -47.78 -2.22
C ALA A 687 -20.53 -46.96 -2.39
N VAL A 688 -20.64 -46.28 -3.53
CA VAL A 688 -21.82 -45.47 -3.91
C VAL A 688 -22.45 -46.06 -5.15
N SER A 689 -23.75 -46.36 -5.09
CA SER A 689 -24.50 -46.84 -6.22
C SER A 689 -25.41 -45.73 -6.82
N ALA A 690 -25.28 -45.46 -8.12
CA ALA A 690 -26.12 -44.58 -8.88
C ALA A 690 -27.15 -45.43 -9.65
N PRO A 691 -28.47 -45.32 -9.32
CA PRO A 691 -29.47 -46.16 -9.94
C PRO A 691 -29.68 -45.79 -11.42
N LEU A 692 -29.97 -46.80 -12.24
CA LEU A 692 -30.24 -46.67 -13.65
C LEU A 692 -31.71 -47.03 -13.92
N VAL A 693 -32.35 -46.20 -14.74
CA VAL A 693 -33.74 -46.40 -15.15
C VAL A 693 -33.83 -46.83 -16.62
N GLN A 694 -34.85 -47.60 -16.95
CA GLN A 694 -35.15 -47.99 -18.32
C GLN A 694 -36.64 -47.79 -18.56
N TYR A 695 -36.96 -47.08 -19.59
CA TYR A 695 -38.35 -46.88 -20.06
C TYR A 695 -38.55 -47.64 -21.39
N ALA A 696 -39.80 -48.07 -21.64
CA ALA A 696 -40.14 -48.66 -22.92
C ALA A 696 -39.96 -47.62 -24.05
N ALA A 697 -39.17 -47.94 -25.03
CA ALA A 697 -38.78 -47.02 -26.10
C ALA A 697 -39.39 -47.46 -27.42
N VAL A 698 -39.75 -46.50 -28.30
CA VAL A 698 -40.23 -46.75 -29.67
C VAL A 698 -39.09 -47.38 -30.50
N GLU A 699 -37.87 -46.96 -30.29
CA GLU A 699 -36.69 -47.52 -30.90
C GLU A 699 -35.69 -48.00 -29.81
N SER A 700 -35.18 -49.21 -29.95
CA SER A 700 -34.27 -49.81 -28.96
C SER A 700 -33.03 -48.97 -28.65
N ALA A 701 -32.53 -48.27 -29.65
CA ALA A 701 -31.39 -47.35 -29.51
C ALA A 701 -31.63 -46.15 -28.54
N ASN A 702 -32.90 -45.83 -28.26
CA ASN A 702 -33.31 -44.76 -27.36
C ASN A 702 -33.59 -45.24 -25.92
N ALA A 703 -33.63 -46.56 -25.71
CA ALA A 703 -33.91 -47.17 -24.40
C ALA A 703 -32.71 -47.05 -23.45
N GLY A 704 -33.02 -46.90 -22.18
CA GLY A 704 -32.06 -47.08 -21.10
C GLY A 704 -30.98 -45.98 -20.96
N TRP A 705 -31.12 -44.84 -21.66
CA TRP A 705 -30.14 -43.73 -21.49
C TRP A 705 -30.32 -43.03 -20.15
N ASN A 706 -29.24 -42.96 -19.40
CA ASN A 706 -29.16 -42.30 -18.10
C ASN A 706 -28.02 -41.31 -18.08
N PHE A 707 -28.17 -40.24 -17.29
CA PHE A 707 -27.14 -39.24 -17.06
C PHE A 707 -26.76 -39.26 -15.59
N VAL A 708 -25.61 -39.81 -15.29
CA VAL A 708 -25.06 -40.04 -13.95
C VAL A 708 -23.63 -39.51 -13.87
N GLY A 709 -22.92 -39.65 -12.78
CA GLY A 709 -21.54 -39.23 -12.70
C GLY A 709 -20.80 -39.68 -11.45
N ASN A 710 -19.54 -39.26 -11.35
CA ASN A 710 -18.66 -39.52 -10.24
C ASN A 710 -19.23 -38.89 -8.94
N PRO A 711 -19.70 -39.69 -7.96
CA PRO A 711 -20.27 -39.17 -6.72
C PRO A 711 -19.24 -38.80 -5.67
N TYR A 712 -17.96 -39.05 -5.95
CA TYR A 712 -16.89 -38.69 -5.01
C TYR A 712 -16.28 -37.31 -5.32
N PRO A 713 -15.90 -36.58 -4.29
CA PRO A 713 -15.26 -35.26 -4.45
C PRO A 713 -13.74 -35.39 -4.75
N CYS A 714 -13.38 -36.37 -5.57
CA CYS A 714 -12.02 -36.67 -6.00
C CYS A 714 -12.03 -37.28 -7.41
N TYR A 715 -10.86 -37.43 -8.01
CA TYR A 715 -10.70 -38.17 -9.25
C TYR A 715 -11.08 -39.63 -9.04
N TYR A 716 -11.62 -40.27 -10.09
CA TYR A 716 -12.09 -41.65 -10.01
C TYR A 716 -11.62 -42.47 -11.22
N ASP A 717 -10.89 -43.54 -10.97
CA ASP A 717 -10.47 -44.51 -12.00
C ASP A 717 -11.63 -45.43 -12.33
N ILE A 718 -12.14 -45.35 -13.57
CA ILE A 718 -13.32 -46.12 -14.01
C ILE A 718 -13.10 -47.62 -13.97
N TYR A 719 -11.86 -48.10 -13.95
CA TYR A 719 -11.54 -49.53 -13.79
C TYR A 719 -12.23 -50.14 -12.57
N TYR A 720 -12.40 -49.38 -11.49
CA TYR A 720 -13.02 -49.83 -10.23
C TYR A 720 -14.52 -49.63 -10.16
N MET A 721 -15.14 -49.22 -11.26
CA MET A 721 -16.57 -49.06 -11.36
C MET A 721 -17.20 -50.39 -11.70
N ASP A 722 -18.18 -50.86 -10.91
CA ASP A 722 -18.94 -52.09 -11.23
C ASP A 722 -19.92 -51.81 -12.35
N PHE A 723 -19.41 -51.66 -13.55
CA PHE A 723 -20.18 -51.37 -14.75
C PHE A 723 -19.36 -51.74 -16.01
N ALA A 724 -19.80 -52.73 -16.74
CA ALA A 724 -19.00 -53.25 -17.87
C ALA A 724 -19.36 -52.56 -19.22
N ALA A 725 -20.49 -51.90 -19.31
CA ALA A 725 -20.88 -51.22 -20.54
C ALA A 725 -20.13 -49.88 -20.66
N PRO A 726 -19.94 -49.36 -21.89
CA PRO A 726 -19.27 -48.08 -22.10
C PRO A 726 -20.00 -46.90 -21.45
N ILE A 727 -19.22 -45.97 -20.88
CA ILE A 727 -19.65 -44.66 -20.47
C ILE A 727 -19.35 -43.64 -21.58
N THR A 728 -20.15 -42.66 -21.74
CA THR A 728 -19.97 -41.60 -22.76
C THR A 728 -19.75 -40.26 -22.09
N VAL A 729 -18.56 -39.73 -22.23
CA VAL A 729 -18.12 -38.51 -21.60
C VAL A 729 -18.05 -37.37 -22.61
N TRP A 730 -18.51 -36.19 -22.23
CA TRP A 730 -18.37 -34.97 -23.03
C TRP A 730 -17.01 -34.30 -22.77
N SER A 731 -16.24 -34.09 -23.84
CA SER A 731 -15.01 -33.27 -23.81
C SER A 731 -15.33 -31.82 -24.15
N ILE A 732 -15.14 -30.91 -23.18
CA ILE A 732 -15.36 -29.47 -23.39
C ILE A 732 -14.33 -28.92 -24.37
N SER A 733 -13.08 -29.38 -24.28
CA SER A 733 -11.97 -28.91 -25.15
C SER A 733 -12.16 -29.29 -26.62
N ASN A 734 -12.60 -30.52 -26.87
CA ASN A 734 -12.76 -31.08 -28.22
C ASN A 734 -14.17 -30.94 -28.77
N ARG A 735 -15.14 -30.55 -27.92
CA ARG A 735 -16.59 -30.46 -28.26
C ARG A 735 -17.14 -31.76 -28.86
N THR A 736 -16.73 -32.89 -28.33
CA THR A 736 -17.13 -34.22 -28.77
C THR A 736 -17.45 -35.13 -27.61
N TYR A 737 -18.26 -36.15 -27.90
CA TYR A 737 -18.45 -37.28 -26.99
C TYR A 737 -17.41 -38.34 -27.28
N SER A 738 -16.84 -38.93 -26.21
CA SER A 738 -15.94 -40.07 -26.26
C SER A 738 -16.47 -41.18 -25.37
N ALA A 739 -16.49 -42.41 -25.89
CA ALA A 739 -16.91 -43.58 -25.13
C ALA A 739 -15.67 -44.25 -24.50
N TYR A 740 -15.81 -44.66 -23.25
CA TYR A 740 -14.79 -45.36 -22.48
C TYR A 740 -15.40 -46.60 -21.82
N SER A 741 -14.70 -47.71 -21.87
CA SER A 741 -15.09 -48.95 -21.20
C SER A 741 -14.23 -49.15 -19.95
N ALA A 742 -14.86 -49.38 -18.82
CA ALA A 742 -14.18 -49.74 -17.57
C ALA A 742 -13.36 -51.06 -17.74
N ALA A 743 -13.70 -51.83 -18.74
CA ALA A 743 -12.98 -53.10 -19.04
C ALA A 743 -11.64 -52.90 -19.79
N ASP A 744 -11.57 -51.94 -20.72
CA ASP A 744 -10.50 -51.86 -21.68
C ASP A 744 -9.74 -50.54 -21.67
N ASP A 745 -10.37 -49.46 -21.15
CA ASP A 745 -9.82 -48.12 -21.21
C ASP A 745 -9.22 -47.67 -19.89
N GLU A 746 -8.12 -46.95 -19.97
CA GLU A 746 -7.43 -46.25 -18.87
C GLU A 746 -8.01 -44.82 -18.82
N PHE A 747 -9.15 -44.63 -18.15
CA PHE A 747 -9.75 -43.33 -18.03
C PHE A 747 -10.06 -42.96 -16.59
N VAL A 748 -9.77 -41.71 -16.22
CA VAL A 748 -10.05 -41.17 -14.89
C VAL A 748 -11.05 -40.03 -15.00
N LEU A 749 -12.16 -40.19 -14.32
CA LEU A 749 -13.19 -39.14 -14.18
C LEU A 749 -12.69 -38.04 -13.24
N MET A 750 -12.99 -36.83 -13.59
CA MET A 750 -12.76 -35.69 -12.69
C MET A 750 -13.74 -35.73 -11.50
N PRO A 751 -13.40 -35.03 -10.39
CA PRO A 751 -14.35 -34.80 -9.30
C PRO A 751 -15.65 -34.20 -9.85
N SER A 752 -16.78 -34.77 -9.46
CA SER A 752 -18.15 -34.37 -9.91
C SER A 752 -18.38 -34.38 -11.44
N GLN A 753 -17.60 -35.12 -12.21
CA GLN A 753 -17.84 -35.23 -13.66
C GLN A 753 -19.03 -36.11 -13.96
N ALA A 754 -20.00 -35.59 -14.72
CA ALA A 754 -21.15 -36.38 -15.20
C ALA A 754 -20.93 -36.92 -16.63
N PHE A 755 -21.56 -38.05 -16.92
CA PHE A 755 -21.47 -38.78 -18.17
C PHE A 755 -22.77 -39.52 -18.50
N PHE A 756 -22.92 -39.95 -19.74
CA PHE A 756 -24.03 -40.78 -20.19
C PHE A 756 -23.68 -42.26 -20.13
N VAL A 757 -24.69 -43.06 -19.79
CA VAL A 757 -24.67 -44.51 -19.95
C VAL A 757 -25.96 -44.99 -20.54
N GLN A 758 -25.89 -46.11 -21.26
CA GLN A 758 -27.08 -46.88 -21.66
C GLN A 758 -27.19 -48.10 -20.71
N LYS A 759 -28.32 -48.21 -20.00
CA LYS A 759 -28.56 -49.26 -19.03
C LYS A 759 -28.57 -50.64 -19.71
N PRO A 760 -27.67 -51.59 -19.35
CA PRO A 760 -27.83 -52.97 -19.80
C PRO A 760 -29.05 -53.64 -19.17
N GLU A 761 -29.56 -54.68 -19.80
CA GLU A 761 -30.81 -55.31 -19.43
C GLU A 761 -30.86 -55.80 -17.96
N LEU A 762 -29.76 -56.31 -17.45
CA LEU A 762 -29.63 -56.92 -16.10
C LEU A 762 -28.90 -56.01 -15.08
N VAL A 763 -28.64 -54.76 -15.37
CA VAL A 763 -27.89 -53.88 -14.49
C VAL A 763 -28.73 -52.71 -14.04
N ASP A 764 -29.09 -52.62 -12.76
CA ASP A 764 -29.97 -51.60 -12.20
C ASP A 764 -29.25 -50.39 -11.60
N ALA A 765 -27.92 -50.48 -11.48
CA ALA A 765 -27.13 -49.37 -10.95
C ALA A 765 -25.67 -49.45 -11.43
N ILE A 766 -24.97 -48.31 -11.42
CA ILE A 766 -23.52 -48.24 -11.44
C ILE A 766 -23.04 -48.15 -10.02
N THR A 767 -22.13 -49.04 -9.60
CA THR A 767 -21.52 -48.98 -8.28
C THR A 767 -20.07 -48.47 -8.39
N PHE A 768 -19.78 -47.38 -7.71
CA PHE A 768 -18.47 -46.80 -7.59
C PHE A 768 -17.80 -47.34 -6.34
N GLN A 769 -16.74 -48.16 -6.53
CA GLN A 769 -16.01 -48.73 -5.41
C GLN A 769 -15.04 -47.69 -4.83
N PRO A 770 -14.90 -47.60 -3.50
CA PRO A 770 -14.05 -46.55 -2.86
C PRO A 770 -12.57 -46.68 -3.20
N VAL A 771 -12.07 -47.83 -3.64
CA VAL A 771 -10.70 -48.05 -4.07
C VAL A 771 -10.35 -47.32 -5.37
N GLY A 772 -11.32 -46.93 -6.18
CA GLY A 772 -11.09 -46.16 -7.42
C GLY A 772 -10.79 -44.67 -7.21
N ARG A 773 -10.85 -44.17 -5.98
CA ARG A 773 -10.61 -42.74 -5.67
C ARG A 773 -9.13 -42.37 -5.78
N GLN A 774 -8.84 -41.28 -6.48
CA GLN A 774 -7.50 -40.77 -6.72
C GLN A 774 -7.41 -39.28 -6.47
N ILE A 775 -6.17 -38.79 -6.25
CA ILE A 775 -5.93 -37.33 -6.01
C ILE A 775 -5.71 -36.55 -7.30
N ASN A 776 -5.44 -37.21 -8.40
CA ASN A 776 -5.18 -36.63 -9.71
C ASN A 776 -5.51 -37.63 -10.83
N LYS A 777 -5.34 -37.27 -12.09
CA LYS A 777 -5.55 -38.13 -13.26
C LYS A 777 -4.42 -39.13 -13.53
N THR A 778 -3.35 -39.12 -12.77
CA THR A 778 -2.22 -40.01 -13.01
C THR A 778 -2.57 -41.43 -12.63
N ILE A 779 -2.58 -42.35 -13.60
CA ILE A 779 -2.76 -43.77 -13.37
C ILE A 779 -1.44 -44.37 -12.92
N ASP A 780 -1.46 -45.10 -11.81
CA ASP A 780 -0.28 -45.81 -11.33
C ASP A 780 0.01 -47.03 -12.23
N HIS A 781 0.95 -46.85 -13.17
CA HIS A 781 1.34 -47.89 -14.11
C HIS A 781 1.95 -49.14 -13.45
N SER A 782 2.49 -49.05 -12.22
CA SER A 782 2.98 -50.20 -11.47
C SER A 782 1.82 -51.11 -11.02
N ALA A 783 0.67 -50.52 -10.72
CA ALA A 783 -0.54 -51.25 -10.41
C ALA A 783 -1.21 -51.87 -11.65
N LEU A 784 -1.01 -51.29 -12.84
CA LEU A 784 -1.59 -51.72 -14.10
C LEU A 784 -1.14 -53.14 -14.52
N ALA A 785 0.14 -53.49 -14.36
CA ALA A 785 0.68 -54.79 -14.68
C ALA A 785 0.04 -55.88 -13.78
N MET A 786 -0.15 -55.59 -12.48
CA MET A 786 -0.86 -56.47 -11.56
C MET A 786 -2.36 -56.62 -11.89
N ARG A 787 -2.99 -55.53 -12.33
CA ARG A 787 -4.40 -55.52 -12.76
C ARG A 787 -4.66 -56.37 -13.98
N ARG A 788 -3.76 -56.28 -15.01
CA ARG A 788 -3.84 -57.12 -16.23
C ARG A 788 -3.62 -58.58 -15.91
N ALA A 789 -2.68 -58.91 -15.02
CA ALA A 789 -2.41 -60.28 -14.57
C ALA A 789 -3.60 -60.90 -13.77
N ALA A 790 -4.27 -60.08 -12.90
CA ALA A 790 -5.41 -60.56 -12.16
C ALA A 790 -6.67 -60.82 -13.05
N ARG A 791 -6.89 -60.02 -14.09
CA ARG A 791 -7.93 -60.27 -15.09
C ARG A 791 -7.71 -61.48 -15.95
N SER A 792 -6.50 -61.70 -16.44
CA SER A 792 -6.19 -62.93 -17.22
C SER A 792 -6.46 -64.18 -16.42
N GLN A 793 -6.29 -64.16 -15.08
CA GLN A 793 -6.60 -65.25 -14.20
C GLN A 793 -8.12 -65.45 -13.97
N GLN A 794 -8.93 -64.35 -14.02
CA GLN A 794 -10.39 -64.45 -13.90
C GLN A 794 -11.06 -64.93 -15.19
N VAL A 795 -10.52 -64.56 -16.36
CA VAL A 795 -11.01 -65.01 -17.66
C VAL A 795 -10.74 -66.52 -17.88
N HIS A 796 -9.67 -67.07 -17.29
CA HIS A 796 -9.36 -68.51 -17.35
C HIS A 796 -10.12 -69.35 -16.32
N ARG A 797 -10.88 -68.72 -15.37
CA ARG A 797 -11.71 -69.41 -14.38
C ARG A 797 -13.22 -69.37 -14.70
N LYS A 798 -13.67 -68.72 -15.77
CA LYS A 798 -14.98 -68.84 -16.38
C LYS A 798 -14.89 -69.58 -17.72
#